data_c5c630ca31f7c10c415d8ad3557cd85d
#
_entry.id   c5c630ca31f7c10c415d8ad3557cd85d
#
_cell.length_a   1.000
_cell.length_b   1.000
_cell.length_c   1.000
_cell.angle_alpha   90.00
_cell.angle_beta   90.00
_cell.angle_gamma   90.00
#
_symmetry.space_group_name_H-M   'P 1'
#
loop_
_entity.id
_entity.type
_entity.pdbx_description
1 polymer ?
#
loop_
_entity_poly.entity_id
_entity_poly.type
_entity_poly.pdbx_seq_one_letter_code
_entity_poly.pdbx_strand_id
1 'polypeptide(L)'
;MAEFNINQKPLPVVPMRNAVLFPGVTFPISAGRAGTLRAIEAAMASDDHKVFAVAQRSESENVSPSELYTIGTIATIGSVQRGLGGIRLVLEGKSRGIALRFAPNKQGYLEATVQDAHEMLPLDSRDPAFAGLHREARARAAELGKRLGLPDEAVEQILAEVDEPGRLADLVAGYLDVPVSSKQVLLETLSVEDRLRRVLVHMQRQIDVLSAQEDIQSKVKEEIGSRPREMYLREQLKAIQRELGETDGAGDEGLKELRSKLDALDMPEDARKEVDREWQRLTRIGRESMESQVIRTYLETIAELPWNERSAEKLDVPEAARVLEEDHYGLKDVKDRILEFLAVRQLGEEREKNTPPPLPTAEPTETKASEETKRSGKGRILLFAGPPGVGKTSIAKSIARAMGRKYVRISLGGARDEADIRGHRRTYIGAMPGRILQGMKQAGTKNPVFLLDEVDKLGISYQGDPASALLEVLDPAQNDSFTDHYVGVPFDLSEVLFIATANFVQSIPGPLLDRMEVVTFAGYTEEEKLQIARTYLLPRQIEDNGLQAGQLQVIDPAIREVIASYTRESGVRQLERELGKLARKVARRIAAREIETQVIGAEDVRPLLGRPHVHPEKMAREDQVGVATGMYYTPAGGDIMFVEASLMRGKGELILTGQLGDVMKESARAAWTFARSHAPLLGIHEREFERDIHIHVPAGAIPKDGPSAGIAMASSVASALSGRAVRNDVAMTGEITLSGRVLPIGGLKEKILGAVRAGITRIVIPSDNAPDLEDLSQEVRDEIEVLPVATLAEALAVTLRDAALENGRLTYGGAARDSGSARDTGESTPQ
;
A
#
# COMPACT_ATOMS: atom_id res chain seq x y z
N MET A 1 25.34 37.99 8.07
CA MET A 1 25.16 37.42 9.42
C MET A 1 24.13 38.29 10.12
N ALA A 2 22.90 37.80 10.19
CA ALA A 2 21.88 38.47 10.97
C ALA A 2 22.09 38.07 12.43
N GLU A 3 22.31 39.06 13.32
CA GLU A 3 22.43 38.85 14.75
C GLU A 3 21.11 38.25 15.30
N PHE A 4 21.18 36.99 15.70
CA PHE A 4 20.10 36.34 16.43
C PHE A 4 20.01 36.98 17.82
N ASN A 5 18.99 37.81 18.02
CA ASN A 5 18.72 38.47 19.31
C ASN A 5 18.10 37.41 20.27
N ILE A 6 18.98 36.72 21.03
CA ILE A 6 18.61 35.64 21.97
C ILE A 6 18.13 36.25 23.33
N ASN A 7 17.33 37.29 23.34
CA ASN A 7 16.82 37.93 24.55
C ASN A 7 15.31 37.74 24.75
N GLN A 8 14.80 36.53 24.38
CA GLN A 8 13.40 36.21 24.68
C GLN A 8 13.31 35.54 26.07
N LYS A 9 12.50 36.10 26.98
CA LYS A 9 12.16 35.46 28.26
C LYS A 9 11.52 34.09 28.00
N PRO A 10 11.96 33.01 28.66
CA PRO A 10 11.30 31.71 28.51
C PRO A 10 9.84 31.79 29.00
N LEU A 11 8.94 31.16 28.27
CA LEU A 11 7.52 31.09 28.58
C LEU A 11 7.18 29.84 29.38
N PRO A 12 6.31 29.88 30.38
CA PRO A 12 5.77 28.70 31.03
C PRO A 12 4.99 27.84 30.03
N VAL A 13 5.22 26.52 30.03
CA VAL A 13 4.60 25.56 29.11
C VAL A 13 3.31 25.02 29.71
N VAL A 14 2.25 25.05 28.91
CA VAL A 14 0.97 24.40 29.21
C VAL A 14 0.80 23.24 28.22
N PRO A 15 1.09 22.00 28.63
CA PRO A 15 0.90 20.81 27.77
C PRO A 15 -0.59 20.51 27.56
N MET A 16 -1.02 20.49 26.31
CA MET A 16 -2.40 20.23 25.93
C MET A 16 -2.59 18.74 25.65
N ARG A 17 -3.46 18.09 26.41
CA ARG A 17 -3.84 16.69 26.16
C ARG A 17 -5.05 16.66 25.25
N ASN A 18 -4.96 15.92 24.16
CA ASN A 18 -6.07 15.76 23.19
C ASN A 18 -6.62 17.06 22.60
N ALA A 19 -5.85 18.13 22.58
CA ALA A 19 -6.26 19.40 22.01
C ALA A 19 -5.08 20.16 21.41
N VAL A 20 -5.36 20.97 20.40
CA VAL A 20 -4.44 21.93 19.79
C VAL A 20 -5.08 23.31 19.87
N LEU A 21 -4.38 24.29 20.41
CA LEU A 21 -4.82 25.67 20.43
C LEU A 21 -4.34 26.39 19.17
N PHE A 22 -5.24 27.08 18.47
CA PHE A 22 -4.91 27.87 17.29
C PHE A 22 -4.85 29.36 17.63
N PRO A 23 -4.09 30.18 16.90
CA PRO A 23 -4.13 31.63 17.01
C PRO A 23 -5.53 32.20 16.74
N GLY A 24 -5.93 33.19 17.53
CA GLY A 24 -7.26 33.79 17.42
C GLY A 24 -8.42 32.96 17.98
N VAL A 25 -8.14 31.75 18.49
CA VAL A 25 -9.14 30.86 19.10
C VAL A 25 -9.07 30.93 20.61
N THR A 26 -10.24 30.99 21.26
CA THR A 26 -10.39 30.93 22.71
C THR A 26 -10.77 29.51 23.12
N PHE A 27 -9.99 28.92 24.03
CA PHE A 27 -10.17 27.51 24.40
C PHE A 27 -10.21 27.30 25.89
N PRO A 28 -11.30 26.75 26.47
CA PRO A 28 -11.40 26.44 27.90
C PRO A 28 -10.61 25.16 28.21
N ILE A 29 -9.76 25.21 29.22
CA ILE A 29 -8.99 24.04 29.70
C ILE A 29 -9.21 23.84 31.22
N SER A 30 -9.07 22.57 31.62
CA SER A 30 -9.02 22.17 33.02
C SER A 30 -7.63 21.61 33.33
N ALA A 31 -6.90 22.29 34.20
CA ALA A 31 -5.56 21.88 34.61
C ALA A 31 -5.61 21.26 36.03
N GLY A 32 -5.11 20.02 36.13
CA GLY A 32 -5.03 19.26 37.38
C GLY A 32 -3.62 18.80 37.75
N ARG A 33 -2.68 18.80 36.77
CA ARG A 33 -1.30 18.33 36.98
C ARG A 33 -0.48 19.37 37.74
N ALA A 34 0.29 18.95 38.75
CA ALA A 34 1.08 19.81 39.59
C ALA A 34 2.06 20.72 38.80
N GLY A 35 2.71 20.21 37.75
CA GLY A 35 3.60 20.98 36.89
C GLY A 35 2.85 22.05 36.08
N THR A 36 1.70 21.70 35.50
CA THR A 36 0.86 22.64 34.73
C THR A 36 0.26 23.73 35.64
N LEU A 37 -0.17 23.38 36.85
CA LEU A 37 -0.68 24.35 37.83
C LEU A 37 0.38 25.39 38.19
N ARG A 38 1.62 24.94 38.44
CA ARG A 38 2.74 25.86 38.72
C ARG A 38 3.10 26.73 37.51
N ALA A 39 3.03 26.20 36.31
CA ALA A 39 3.25 26.97 35.07
C ALA A 39 2.19 28.07 34.92
N ILE A 40 0.92 27.77 35.19
CA ILE A 40 -0.18 28.73 35.16
C ILE A 40 -0.01 29.80 36.26
N GLU A 41 0.35 29.41 37.51
CA GLU A 41 0.60 30.32 38.60
C GLU A 41 1.79 31.25 38.31
N ALA A 42 2.86 30.75 37.73
CA ALA A 42 4.00 31.53 37.29
C ALA A 42 3.64 32.55 36.20
N ALA A 43 2.82 32.13 35.22
CA ALA A 43 2.31 33.01 34.17
C ALA A 43 1.40 34.12 34.75
N MET A 44 0.52 33.78 35.69
CA MET A 44 -0.36 34.74 36.37
C MET A 44 0.38 35.74 37.23
N ALA A 45 1.57 35.38 37.70
CA ALA A 45 2.45 36.28 38.47
C ALA A 45 3.29 37.20 37.57
N SER A 46 3.30 36.99 36.27
CA SER A 46 3.99 37.83 35.28
C SER A 46 3.05 38.91 34.73
N ASP A 47 3.59 40.09 34.36
CA ASP A 47 2.80 41.21 33.84
C ASP A 47 2.10 40.86 32.48
N ASP A 48 2.65 39.95 31.74
CA ASP A 48 2.19 39.60 30.38
C ASP A 48 1.13 38.49 30.36
N HIS A 49 0.97 37.71 31.44
CA HIS A 49 0.09 36.52 31.52
C HIS A 49 0.22 35.51 30.36
N LYS A 50 1.41 35.43 29.76
CA LYS A 50 1.67 34.61 28.61
C LYS A 50 2.10 33.19 28.97
N VAL A 51 1.63 32.23 28.19
CA VAL A 51 2.01 30.80 28.25
C VAL A 51 2.28 30.28 26.87
N PHE A 52 3.04 29.23 26.79
CA PHE A 52 3.21 28.47 25.56
C PHE A 52 2.35 27.19 25.62
N ALA A 53 1.23 27.21 24.92
CA ALA A 53 0.32 26.08 24.80
C ALA A 53 0.80 25.13 23.66
N VAL A 54 1.12 23.89 23.99
CA VAL A 54 1.67 22.92 23.05
C VAL A 54 1.04 21.56 23.25
N ALA A 55 0.69 20.87 22.14
CA ALA A 55 0.09 19.55 22.17
C ALA A 55 1.09 18.46 22.59
N GLN A 56 0.59 17.41 23.23
CA GLN A 56 1.35 16.20 23.53
C GLN A 56 1.26 15.21 22.39
N ARG A 57 2.35 14.47 22.15
CA ARG A 57 2.41 13.36 21.16
C ARG A 57 1.74 12.09 21.68
N SER A 58 1.70 11.92 23.00
CA SER A 58 1.12 10.75 23.67
C SER A 58 0.23 11.19 24.82
N GLU A 59 -0.65 10.32 25.28
CA GLU A 59 -1.57 10.58 26.41
C GLU A 59 -0.93 10.37 27.80
N SER A 60 0.40 10.35 27.88
CA SER A 60 1.12 10.07 29.11
C SER A 60 0.83 11.11 30.21
N GLU A 61 0.78 10.66 31.47
CA GLU A 61 0.58 11.56 32.62
C GLU A 61 1.85 12.36 32.94
N ASN A 62 3.02 11.76 32.72
CA ASN A 62 4.30 12.42 32.94
C ASN A 62 4.78 13.04 31.62
N VAL A 63 4.76 14.34 31.54
CA VAL A 63 5.14 15.06 30.32
C VAL A 63 6.64 15.28 30.29
N SER A 64 7.33 14.59 29.40
CA SER A 64 8.72 14.84 29.07
C SER A 64 8.86 15.79 27.87
N PRO A 65 9.96 16.55 27.76
CA PRO A 65 10.21 17.42 26.61
C PRO A 65 10.12 16.71 25.24
N SER A 66 10.47 15.43 25.16
CA SER A 66 10.41 14.63 23.94
C SER A 66 8.99 14.25 23.50
N GLU A 67 8.03 14.31 24.42
CA GLU A 67 6.62 14.01 24.16
C GLU A 67 5.81 15.23 23.72
N LEU A 68 6.44 16.41 23.65
CA LEU A 68 5.80 17.62 23.16
C LEU A 68 6.11 17.86 21.68
N TYR A 69 5.17 18.50 20.99
CA TYR A 69 5.46 19.03 19.66
C TYR A 69 6.34 20.27 19.75
N THR A 70 7.04 20.61 18.68
CA THR A 70 7.92 21.78 18.65
C THR A 70 7.19 23.07 18.30
N ILE A 71 6.10 22.98 17.55
CA ILE A 71 5.24 24.12 17.20
C ILE A 71 4.00 24.10 18.08
N GLY A 72 3.75 25.23 18.73
CA GLY A 72 2.60 25.48 19.59
C GLY A 72 2.09 26.90 19.42
N THR A 73 1.22 27.33 20.31
CA THR A 73 0.62 28.66 20.28
C THR A 73 1.02 29.45 21.56
N ILE A 74 1.53 30.65 21.36
CA ILE A 74 1.69 31.63 22.42
C ILE A 74 0.31 32.17 22.78
N ALA A 75 -0.13 31.95 24.00
CA ALA A 75 -1.46 32.29 24.46
C ALA A 75 -1.43 33.16 25.69
N THR A 76 -2.48 33.94 25.90
CA THR A 76 -2.72 34.69 27.15
C THR A 76 -3.76 33.99 28.00
N ILE A 77 -3.57 34.02 29.31
CA ILE A 77 -4.54 33.48 30.25
C ILE A 77 -5.65 34.51 30.45
N GLY A 78 -6.89 34.13 30.14
CA GLY A 78 -8.08 34.94 30.39
C GLY A 78 -8.69 34.69 31.78
N SER A 79 -9.98 34.34 31.85
CA SER A 79 -10.67 34.09 33.12
C SER A 79 -10.16 32.79 33.77
N VAL A 80 -9.95 32.86 35.10
CA VAL A 80 -9.47 31.72 35.90
C VAL A 80 -10.47 31.45 37.02
N GLN A 81 -10.92 30.20 37.15
CA GLN A 81 -11.81 29.74 38.22
C GLN A 81 -11.14 28.57 38.95
N ARG A 82 -10.98 28.70 40.27
CA ARG A 82 -10.45 27.61 41.12
C ARG A 82 -11.58 26.72 41.61
N GLY A 83 -11.45 25.40 41.47
CA GLY A 83 -12.40 24.39 41.90
C GLY A 83 -11.77 23.27 42.72
N LEU A 84 -12.58 22.38 43.31
CA LEU A 84 -12.19 21.28 44.22
C LEU A 84 -11.33 20.19 43.57
N GLY A 85 -10.81 20.34 42.34
CA GLY A 85 -10.01 19.33 41.64
C GLY A 85 -9.03 19.91 40.63
N GLY A 86 -8.81 21.25 40.66
CA GLY A 86 -7.91 21.88 39.69
C GLY A 86 -8.34 23.30 39.33
N ILE A 87 -7.66 23.88 38.37
CA ILE A 87 -7.96 25.21 37.85
C ILE A 87 -8.64 25.08 36.48
N ARG A 88 -9.81 25.72 36.35
CA ARG A 88 -10.41 25.94 35.02
C ARG A 88 -10.01 27.33 34.56
N LEU A 89 -9.50 27.38 33.33
CA LEU A 89 -9.09 28.63 32.73
C LEU A 89 -9.40 28.68 31.25
N VAL A 90 -9.41 29.86 30.70
CA VAL A 90 -9.61 30.11 29.28
C VAL A 90 -8.29 30.60 28.71
N LEU A 91 -7.77 29.91 27.69
CA LEU A 91 -6.60 30.34 26.95
C LEU A 91 -7.05 31.05 25.68
N GLU A 92 -6.48 32.20 25.40
CA GLU A 92 -6.67 32.93 24.16
C GLU A 92 -5.39 32.85 23.32
N GLY A 93 -5.41 32.13 22.18
CA GLY A 93 -4.28 32.02 21.29
C GLY A 93 -3.94 33.35 20.63
N LYS A 94 -2.69 33.77 20.65
CA LYS A 94 -2.23 35.02 20.03
C LYS A 94 -1.42 34.81 18.77
N SER A 95 -0.34 34.06 18.84
CA SER A 95 0.53 33.77 17.67
C SER A 95 1.12 32.38 17.76
N ARG A 96 1.59 31.87 16.60
CA ARG A 96 2.35 30.62 16.55
C ARG A 96 3.75 30.80 17.10
N GLY A 97 4.24 29.81 17.84
CA GLY A 97 5.59 29.80 18.35
C GLY A 97 6.31 28.48 18.04
N ILE A 98 7.60 28.57 17.77
CA ILE A 98 8.50 27.43 17.64
C ILE A 98 9.34 27.32 18.89
N ALA A 99 9.21 26.24 19.64
CA ALA A 99 10.04 25.98 20.80
C ALA A 99 11.44 25.57 20.35
N LEU A 100 12.42 26.43 20.61
CA LEU A 100 13.83 26.16 20.35
C LEU A 100 14.41 25.21 21.41
N ARG A 101 13.93 25.29 22.64
CA ARG A 101 14.36 24.46 23.77
C ARG A 101 13.26 24.39 24.83
N PHE A 102 13.05 23.18 25.37
CA PHE A 102 12.30 22.95 26.59
C PHE A 102 13.27 22.68 27.74
N ALA A 103 13.04 23.29 28.89
CA ALA A 103 13.85 23.08 30.10
C ALA A 103 12.96 23.02 31.34
N PRO A 104 13.28 22.17 32.33
CA PRO A 104 12.60 22.20 33.63
C PRO A 104 13.05 23.43 34.40
N ASN A 105 12.09 24.17 34.98
CA ASN A 105 12.37 25.28 35.88
C ASN A 105 12.63 24.79 37.31
N LYS A 106 13.37 25.59 38.09
CA LYS A 106 13.63 25.32 39.50
C LYS A 106 12.36 25.21 40.37
N GLN A 107 11.26 25.78 39.93
CA GLN A 107 9.95 25.74 40.59
C GLN A 107 9.12 24.50 40.19
N GLY A 108 9.67 23.59 39.37
CA GLY A 108 9.06 22.28 39.02
C GLY A 108 7.99 22.35 37.97
N TYR A 109 8.09 23.27 37.00
CA TYR A 109 7.32 23.29 35.76
C TYR A 109 8.23 23.36 34.54
N LEU A 110 7.70 23.13 33.33
CA LEU A 110 8.43 23.24 32.08
C LEU A 110 8.38 24.69 31.56
N GLU A 111 9.52 25.16 31.08
CA GLU A 111 9.66 26.43 30.35
C GLU A 111 10.14 26.14 28.92
N ALA A 112 9.68 26.94 27.95
CA ALA A 112 10.15 26.93 26.60
C ALA A 112 10.74 28.27 26.17
N THR A 113 11.89 28.25 25.55
CA THR A 113 12.41 29.36 24.75
C THR A 113 11.73 29.32 23.40
N VAL A 114 10.85 30.28 23.12
CA VAL A 114 9.97 30.28 21.97
C VAL A 114 10.33 31.39 21.01
N GLN A 115 10.41 31.08 19.73
CA GLN A 115 10.54 32.05 18.64
C GLN A 115 9.19 32.16 17.92
N ASP A 116 8.77 33.40 17.60
CA ASP A 116 7.55 33.60 16.82
C ASP A 116 7.67 32.97 15.42
N ALA A 117 6.67 32.17 15.06
CA ALA A 117 6.58 31.56 13.74
C ALA A 117 5.69 32.42 12.84
N HIS A 118 6.31 33.14 11.93
CA HIS A 118 5.60 34.02 10.99
C HIS A 118 4.90 33.20 9.90
N GLU A 119 3.68 33.58 9.59
CA GLU A 119 2.93 32.99 8.49
C GLU A 119 3.52 33.41 7.14
N MET A 120 3.51 32.50 6.20
CA MET A 120 3.92 32.75 4.81
C MET A 120 2.68 33.06 3.99
N LEU A 121 2.51 34.32 3.64
CA LEU A 121 1.49 34.78 2.72
C LEU A 121 1.92 34.47 1.26
N PRO A 122 0.98 34.26 0.33
CA PRO A 122 1.32 34.11 -1.07
C PRO A 122 2.02 35.37 -1.62
N LEU A 123 2.92 35.20 -2.58
CA LEU A 123 3.72 36.30 -3.18
C LEU A 123 2.83 37.39 -3.79
N ASP A 124 1.67 37.01 -4.32
CA ASP A 124 0.61 37.94 -4.79
C ASP A 124 -0.70 37.64 -4.08
N SER A 125 -1.07 38.48 -3.11
CA SER A 125 -2.35 38.38 -2.39
C SER A 125 -3.58 38.65 -3.27
N ARG A 126 -3.38 39.15 -4.50
CA ARG A 126 -4.42 39.45 -5.47
C ARG A 126 -4.57 38.36 -6.54
N ASP A 127 -3.82 37.25 -6.41
CA ASP A 127 -3.97 36.09 -7.29
C ASP A 127 -5.43 35.63 -7.31
N PRO A 128 -6.08 35.59 -8.48
CA PRO A 128 -7.46 35.12 -8.63
C PRO A 128 -7.68 33.70 -8.06
N ALA A 129 -6.67 32.83 -8.12
CA ALA A 129 -6.75 31.48 -7.58
C ALA A 129 -6.79 31.49 -6.05
N PHE A 130 -5.94 32.30 -5.39
CA PHE A 130 -5.94 32.45 -3.93
C PHE A 130 -7.22 33.14 -3.43
N ALA A 131 -7.69 34.19 -4.11
CA ALA A 131 -8.95 34.86 -3.80
C ALA A 131 -10.16 33.88 -3.97
N GLY A 132 -10.11 33.02 -4.97
CA GLY A 132 -11.10 31.94 -5.19
C GLY A 132 -11.09 30.93 -4.04
N LEU A 133 -9.91 30.47 -3.65
CA LEU A 133 -9.72 29.54 -2.53
C LEU A 133 -10.25 30.09 -1.20
N HIS A 134 -9.98 31.37 -0.91
CA HIS A 134 -10.48 32.04 0.32
C HIS A 134 -12.01 32.16 0.30
N ARG A 135 -12.59 32.51 -0.85
CA ARG A 135 -14.06 32.60 -1.00
C ARG A 135 -14.72 31.25 -0.81
N GLU A 136 -14.16 30.19 -1.37
CA GLU A 136 -14.67 28.84 -1.21
C GLU A 136 -14.55 28.37 0.24
N ALA A 137 -13.39 28.61 0.90
CA ALA A 137 -13.21 28.29 2.31
C ALA A 137 -14.25 28.98 3.21
N ARG A 138 -14.55 30.25 2.92
CA ARG A 138 -15.58 31.01 3.65
C ARG A 138 -16.99 30.46 3.43
N ALA A 139 -17.33 30.10 2.21
CA ALA A 139 -18.62 29.48 1.89
C ALA A 139 -18.81 28.13 2.59
N ARG A 140 -17.77 27.26 2.56
CA ARG A 140 -17.80 25.98 3.26
C ARG A 140 -17.79 26.10 4.78
N ALA A 141 -17.11 27.10 5.32
CA ALA A 141 -17.17 27.40 6.77
C ALA A 141 -18.59 27.83 7.19
N ALA A 142 -19.28 28.61 6.38
CA ALA A 142 -20.68 28.97 6.63
C ALA A 142 -21.61 27.75 6.58
N GLU A 143 -21.43 26.88 5.59
CA GLU A 143 -22.18 25.63 5.48
C GLU A 143 -21.94 24.70 6.67
N LEU A 144 -20.68 24.53 7.08
CA LEU A 144 -20.33 23.71 8.23
C LEU A 144 -20.95 24.25 9.52
N GLY A 145 -20.89 25.57 9.74
CA GLY A 145 -21.50 26.23 10.91
C GLY A 145 -23.00 25.98 11.02
N LYS A 146 -23.72 26.09 9.92
CA LYS A 146 -25.16 25.77 9.83
C LYS A 146 -25.46 24.31 10.19
N ARG A 147 -24.68 23.37 9.65
CA ARG A 147 -24.85 21.92 9.93
C ARG A 147 -24.47 21.54 11.37
N LEU A 148 -23.59 22.31 12.02
CA LEU A 148 -23.29 22.16 13.44
C LEU A 148 -24.37 22.76 14.35
N GLY A 149 -25.46 23.33 13.79
CA GLY A 149 -26.60 23.86 14.54
C GLY A 149 -26.43 25.30 15.01
N LEU A 150 -25.47 26.03 14.49
CA LEU A 150 -25.32 27.47 14.80
C LEU A 150 -26.40 28.28 14.02
N PRO A 151 -27.01 29.31 14.64
CA PRO A 151 -27.93 30.22 13.93
C PRO A 151 -27.21 30.91 12.78
N ASP A 152 -27.92 31.11 11.66
CA ASP A 152 -27.35 31.74 10.46
C ASP A 152 -26.75 33.12 10.74
N GLU A 153 -27.43 33.94 11.56
CA GLU A 153 -26.97 35.27 11.95
C GLU A 153 -25.67 35.22 12.72
N ALA A 154 -25.49 34.23 13.62
CA ALA A 154 -24.26 34.04 14.39
C ALA A 154 -23.09 33.61 13.51
N VAL A 155 -23.33 32.72 12.54
CA VAL A 155 -22.32 32.29 11.58
C VAL A 155 -21.84 33.45 10.72
N GLU A 156 -22.79 34.26 10.19
CA GLU A 156 -22.46 35.43 9.38
C GLU A 156 -21.69 36.48 10.17
N GLN A 157 -22.07 36.71 11.45
CA GLN A 157 -21.37 37.66 12.32
C GLN A 157 -19.93 37.21 12.60
N ILE A 158 -19.71 35.92 12.97
CA ILE A 158 -18.37 35.37 13.21
C ILE A 158 -17.50 35.47 11.94
N LEU A 159 -18.04 35.12 10.80
CA LEU A 159 -17.31 35.21 9.53
C LEU A 159 -17.04 36.67 9.09
N ALA A 160 -17.89 37.61 9.46
CA ALA A 160 -17.68 39.04 9.17
C ALA A 160 -16.54 39.66 9.98
N GLU A 161 -16.28 39.13 11.20
CA GLU A 161 -15.19 39.58 12.07
C GLU A 161 -13.83 38.99 11.67
N VAL A 162 -13.81 37.95 10.79
CA VAL A 162 -12.59 37.22 10.37
C VAL A 162 -12.40 37.35 8.86
N ASP A 163 -11.79 38.44 8.43
CA ASP A 163 -11.56 38.71 6.98
C ASP A 163 -10.19 38.17 6.49
N GLU A 164 -9.23 38.00 7.39
CA GLU A 164 -7.91 37.51 7.04
C GLU A 164 -7.93 35.98 6.74
N PRO A 165 -7.41 35.52 5.57
CA PRO A 165 -7.45 34.11 5.19
C PRO A 165 -6.77 33.17 6.20
N GLY A 166 -5.67 33.61 6.82
CA GLY A 166 -4.94 32.85 7.85
C GLY A 166 -5.78 32.64 9.11
N ARG A 167 -6.42 33.70 9.58
CA ARG A 167 -7.30 33.65 10.76
C ARG A 167 -8.55 32.80 10.51
N LEU A 168 -9.12 32.86 9.30
CA LEU A 168 -10.24 32.01 8.90
C LEU A 168 -9.85 30.53 8.98
N ALA A 169 -8.69 30.18 8.43
CA ALA A 169 -8.20 28.80 8.46
C ALA A 169 -7.99 28.32 9.90
N ASP A 170 -7.46 29.16 10.79
CA ASP A 170 -7.20 28.82 12.18
C ASP A 170 -8.48 28.69 13.00
N LEU A 171 -9.41 29.59 12.80
CA LEU A 171 -10.73 29.54 13.42
C LEU A 171 -11.42 28.22 13.08
N VAL A 172 -11.51 27.92 11.81
CA VAL A 172 -12.16 26.68 11.34
C VAL A 172 -11.43 25.45 11.87
N ALA A 173 -10.08 25.40 11.79
CA ALA A 173 -9.29 24.29 12.30
C ALA A 173 -9.54 24.01 13.79
N GLY A 174 -9.81 25.03 14.58
CA GLY A 174 -10.18 24.90 15.99
C GLY A 174 -11.46 24.09 16.20
N TYR A 175 -12.46 24.28 15.35
CA TYR A 175 -13.78 23.65 15.46
C TYR A 175 -13.94 22.35 14.67
N LEU A 176 -12.99 21.98 13.79
CA LEU A 176 -13.02 20.70 13.07
C LEU A 176 -12.94 19.52 14.07
N ASP A 177 -13.76 18.51 13.83
CA ASP A 177 -13.69 17.25 14.56
C ASP A 177 -12.73 16.29 13.85
N VAL A 178 -11.44 16.48 14.09
CA VAL A 178 -10.35 15.67 13.52
C VAL A 178 -9.33 15.33 14.62
N PRO A 179 -8.58 14.23 14.46
CA PRO A 179 -7.55 13.81 15.42
C PRO A 179 -6.53 14.91 15.73
N VAL A 180 -5.99 14.91 16.97
CA VAL A 180 -4.99 15.89 17.43
C VAL A 180 -3.79 15.97 16.48
N SER A 181 -3.32 14.83 15.95
CA SER A 181 -2.23 14.79 14.98
C SER A 181 -2.56 15.57 13.69
N SER A 182 -3.80 15.51 13.22
CA SER A 182 -4.25 16.27 12.04
C SER A 182 -4.37 17.75 12.35
N LYS A 183 -4.89 18.12 13.54
CA LYS A 183 -4.91 19.52 14.01
C LYS A 183 -3.50 20.09 14.13
N GLN A 184 -2.57 19.30 14.65
CA GLN A 184 -1.17 19.71 14.79
C GLN A 184 -0.52 19.98 13.43
N VAL A 185 -0.76 19.14 12.43
CA VAL A 185 -0.29 19.37 11.05
C VAL A 185 -0.84 20.69 10.48
N LEU A 186 -2.10 21.04 10.77
CA LEU A 186 -2.68 22.33 10.37
C LEU A 186 -1.98 23.50 11.08
N LEU A 187 -1.68 23.37 12.38
CA LEU A 187 -0.94 24.39 13.14
C LEU A 187 0.49 24.56 12.60
N GLU A 188 1.18 23.48 12.23
CA GLU A 188 2.54 23.47 11.69
C GLU A 188 2.63 23.97 10.25
N THR A 189 1.51 24.03 9.51
CA THR A 189 1.48 24.55 8.15
C THR A 189 1.52 26.09 8.16
N LEU A 190 2.72 26.66 7.98
CA LEU A 190 2.93 28.12 8.02
C LEU A 190 2.44 28.82 6.73
N SER A 191 2.41 28.14 5.59
CA SER A 191 1.83 28.65 4.34
C SER A 191 0.32 28.78 4.51
N VAL A 192 -0.20 30.00 4.38
CA VAL A 192 -1.64 30.29 4.50
C VAL A 192 -2.43 29.59 3.40
N GLU A 193 -1.90 29.56 2.18
CA GLU A 193 -2.55 28.90 1.04
C GLU A 193 -2.67 27.40 1.26
N ASP A 194 -1.59 26.73 1.66
CA ASP A 194 -1.60 25.27 1.87
C ASP A 194 -2.48 24.90 3.07
N ARG A 195 -2.50 25.74 4.09
CA ARG A 195 -3.37 25.54 5.26
C ARG A 195 -4.85 25.66 4.88
N LEU A 196 -5.23 26.67 4.09
CA LEU A 196 -6.59 26.79 3.58
C LEU A 196 -7.01 25.60 2.75
N ARG A 197 -6.14 25.09 1.86
CA ARG A 197 -6.41 23.89 1.05
C ARG A 197 -6.65 22.66 1.94
N ARG A 198 -5.85 22.48 2.97
CA ARG A 198 -5.99 21.35 3.92
C ARG A 198 -7.26 21.47 4.76
N VAL A 199 -7.56 22.67 5.24
CA VAL A 199 -8.77 22.94 6.02
C VAL A 199 -10.03 22.70 5.16
N LEU A 200 -10.03 23.10 3.88
CA LEU A 200 -11.12 22.83 2.94
C LEU A 200 -11.40 21.32 2.79
N VAL A 201 -10.35 20.50 2.66
CA VAL A 201 -10.51 19.05 2.53
C VAL A 201 -11.16 18.47 3.80
N HIS A 202 -10.74 18.92 4.97
CA HIS A 202 -11.33 18.45 6.23
C HIS A 202 -12.76 18.96 6.43
N MET A 203 -13.05 20.22 6.07
CA MET A 203 -14.42 20.75 6.09
C MET A 203 -15.36 19.95 5.19
N GLN A 204 -14.95 19.71 3.94
CA GLN A 204 -15.77 18.94 2.99
C GLN A 204 -16.10 17.56 3.54
N ARG A 205 -15.10 16.86 4.06
CA ARG A 205 -15.30 15.55 4.67
C ARG A 205 -16.26 15.56 5.86
N GLN A 206 -16.19 16.59 6.71
CA GLN A 206 -17.08 16.71 7.86
C GLN A 206 -18.51 17.08 7.43
N ILE A 207 -18.66 17.94 6.41
CA ILE A 207 -19.96 18.27 5.79
C ILE A 207 -20.59 16.99 5.20
N ASP A 208 -19.83 16.17 4.48
CA ASP A 208 -20.32 14.92 3.89
C ASP A 208 -20.80 13.93 4.97
N VAL A 209 -20.08 13.82 6.07
CA VAL A 209 -20.48 12.97 7.23
C VAL A 209 -21.77 13.50 7.87
N LEU A 210 -21.85 14.80 8.13
CA LEU A 210 -23.06 15.39 8.72
C LEU A 210 -24.28 15.29 7.78
N SER A 211 -24.06 15.44 6.46
CA SER A 211 -25.10 15.25 5.45
C SER A 211 -25.64 13.81 5.46
N ALA A 212 -24.74 12.84 5.50
CA ALA A 212 -25.13 11.44 5.59
C ALA A 212 -25.90 11.13 6.88
N GLN A 213 -25.53 11.74 8.01
CA GLN A 213 -26.26 11.61 9.28
C GLN A 213 -27.66 12.25 9.21
N GLU A 214 -27.82 13.43 8.60
CA GLU A 214 -29.10 14.08 8.37
C GLU A 214 -30.01 13.24 7.47
N ASP A 215 -29.47 12.68 6.40
CA ASP A 215 -30.19 11.80 5.47
C ASP A 215 -30.68 10.52 6.17
N ILE A 216 -29.84 9.95 7.03
CA ILE A 216 -30.23 8.78 7.86
C ILE A 216 -31.30 9.19 8.87
N GLN A 217 -31.15 10.33 9.54
CA GLN A 217 -32.17 10.79 10.52
C GLN A 217 -33.49 11.17 9.85
N SER A 218 -33.46 11.76 8.65
CA SER A 218 -34.68 12.08 7.88
C SER A 218 -35.39 10.81 7.45
N LYS A 219 -34.66 9.81 6.93
CA LYS A 219 -35.22 8.48 6.59
C LYS A 219 -35.80 7.78 7.80
N VAL A 220 -35.11 7.82 8.95
CA VAL A 220 -35.62 7.27 10.22
C VAL A 220 -36.85 8.04 10.70
N LYS A 221 -36.91 9.36 10.57
CA LYS A 221 -38.09 10.18 10.90
C LYS A 221 -39.27 9.93 9.95
N GLU A 222 -39.03 9.76 8.66
CA GLU A 222 -40.06 9.34 7.70
C GLU A 222 -40.58 7.94 8.01
N GLU A 223 -39.70 6.99 8.33
CA GLU A 223 -40.08 5.64 8.76
C GLU A 223 -40.85 5.65 10.09
N ILE A 224 -40.44 6.48 11.06
CA ILE A 224 -41.17 6.59 12.35
C ILE A 224 -42.50 7.36 12.18
N GLY A 225 -42.54 8.36 11.29
CA GLY A 225 -43.79 9.10 11.02
C GLY A 225 -44.83 8.31 10.22
N SER A 226 -44.41 7.34 9.41
CA SER A 226 -45.28 6.47 8.63
C SER A 226 -45.81 5.28 9.45
N ARG A 227 -45.09 4.84 10.50
CA ARG A 227 -45.42 3.68 11.32
C ARG A 227 -46.82 3.72 11.98
N PRO A 228 -47.31 4.84 12.58
CA PRO A 228 -48.67 4.85 13.15
C PRO A 228 -49.74 4.72 12.07
N ARG A 229 -49.52 5.30 10.89
CA ARG A 229 -50.49 5.22 9.78
C ARG A 229 -50.43 3.88 9.09
N GLU A 230 -49.25 3.29 8.96
CA GLU A 230 -49.03 1.96 8.40
C GLU A 230 -49.53 0.88 9.37
N MET A 231 -49.37 1.05 10.69
CA MET A 231 -49.92 0.17 11.70
C MET A 231 -51.43 0.21 11.72
N TYR A 232 -52.05 1.38 11.61
CA TYR A 232 -53.51 1.52 11.51
C TYR A 232 -54.06 0.92 10.20
N LEU A 233 -53.38 1.12 9.08
CA LEU A 233 -53.74 0.49 7.81
C LEU A 233 -53.52 -1.03 7.82
N ARG A 234 -52.46 -1.52 8.48
CA ARG A 234 -52.22 -2.95 8.67
C ARG A 234 -53.24 -3.61 9.61
N GLU A 235 -53.65 -2.91 10.67
CA GLU A 235 -54.77 -3.41 11.53
C GLU A 235 -56.08 -3.44 10.76
N GLN A 236 -56.40 -2.44 9.95
CA GLN A 236 -57.59 -2.51 9.07
C GLN A 236 -57.47 -3.65 8.06
N LEU A 237 -56.27 -3.85 7.44
CA LEU A 237 -56.02 -4.91 6.47
C LEU A 237 -56.12 -6.31 7.15
N LYS A 238 -55.59 -6.46 8.38
CA LYS A 238 -55.75 -7.68 9.19
C LYS A 238 -57.21 -7.93 9.59
N ALA A 239 -57.96 -6.87 9.89
CA ALA A 239 -59.42 -7.01 10.20
C ALA A 239 -60.18 -7.46 8.96
N ILE A 240 -59.88 -6.86 7.79
CA ILE A 240 -60.48 -7.22 6.50
C ILE A 240 -60.08 -8.64 6.06
N GLN A 241 -58.82 -9.04 6.25
CA GLN A 241 -58.33 -10.37 5.93
C GLN A 241 -58.95 -11.45 6.84
N ARG A 242 -59.19 -11.13 8.14
CA ARG A 242 -59.95 -12.01 9.05
C ARG A 242 -61.39 -12.16 8.65
N GLU A 243 -62.05 -11.11 8.17
CA GLU A 243 -63.43 -11.18 7.67
C GLU A 243 -63.53 -11.89 6.32
N LEU A 244 -62.49 -11.83 5.48
CA LEU A 244 -62.44 -12.53 4.18
C LEU A 244 -61.98 -14.00 4.30
N GLY A 245 -61.61 -14.47 5.51
CA GLY A 245 -61.17 -15.84 5.71
C GLY A 245 -59.76 -16.16 5.17
N GLU A 246 -59.03 -15.16 4.77
CA GLU A 246 -57.62 -15.27 4.37
C GLU A 246 -56.74 -15.28 5.64
N THR A 247 -56.61 -16.42 6.29
CA THR A 247 -55.69 -16.63 7.39
C THR A 247 -54.26 -16.71 6.84
N ASP A 248 -53.36 -15.85 7.36
CA ASP A 248 -51.87 -15.88 7.47
C ASP A 248 -51.11 -17.05 6.79
N GLY A 249 -51.45 -17.42 5.54
CA GLY A 249 -50.75 -18.50 4.83
C GLY A 249 -49.31 -18.18 4.46
N ALA A 250 -49.04 -16.97 3.99
CA ALA A 250 -47.71 -16.65 3.41
C ALA A 250 -46.60 -16.47 4.46
N GLY A 251 -46.90 -15.97 5.67
CA GLY A 251 -45.89 -15.81 6.73
C GLY A 251 -45.55 -17.14 7.43
N ASP A 252 -46.51 -18.06 7.52
CA ASP A 252 -46.31 -19.40 8.08
C ASP A 252 -45.61 -20.35 7.08
N GLU A 253 -45.82 -20.16 5.80
CA GLU A 253 -45.13 -20.93 4.75
C GLU A 253 -43.64 -20.66 4.71
N GLY A 254 -43.20 -19.40 4.81
CA GLY A 254 -41.79 -19.04 4.85
C GLY A 254 -41.06 -19.54 6.10
N LEU A 255 -41.71 -19.55 7.26
CA LEU A 255 -41.13 -20.14 8.48
C LEU A 255 -41.09 -21.67 8.42
N LYS A 256 -42.13 -22.31 7.86
CA LYS A 256 -42.14 -23.77 7.64
C LYS A 256 -41.04 -24.20 6.64
N GLU A 257 -40.89 -23.45 5.59
CA GLU A 257 -39.84 -23.70 4.60
C GLU A 257 -38.42 -23.54 5.24
N LEU A 258 -38.18 -22.47 6.01
CA LEU A 258 -36.93 -22.29 6.74
C LEU A 258 -36.65 -23.42 7.73
N ARG A 259 -37.68 -23.87 8.49
CA ARG A 259 -37.52 -24.99 9.41
C ARG A 259 -37.20 -26.29 8.66
N SER A 260 -37.90 -26.56 7.57
CA SER A 260 -37.62 -27.73 6.73
C SER A 260 -36.20 -27.73 6.17
N LYS A 261 -35.69 -26.55 5.72
CA LYS A 261 -34.31 -26.41 5.29
C LYS A 261 -33.30 -26.68 6.42
N LEU A 262 -33.55 -26.11 7.61
CA LEU A 262 -32.70 -26.33 8.79
C LEU A 262 -32.69 -27.79 9.25
N ASP A 263 -33.85 -28.47 9.21
CA ASP A 263 -33.98 -29.89 9.61
C ASP A 263 -33.28 -30.82 8.61
N ALA A 264 -33.24 -30.45 7.33
CA ALA A 264 -32.59 -31.23 6.28
C ALA A 264 -31.04 -31.11 6.31
N LEU A 265 -30.49 -30.10 7.01
CA LEU A 265 -29.06 -29.91 7.10
C LEU A 265 -28.44 -30.92 8.08
N ASP A 266 -27.37 -31.55 7.64
CA ASP A 266 -26.53 -32.39 8.49
C ASP A 266 -25.42 -31.52 9.11
N MET A 267 -25.71 -30.95 10.28
CA MET A 267 -24.84 -30.06 11.01
C MET A 267 -24.33 -30.67 12.34
N PRO A 268 -23.20 -30.23 12.89
CA PRO A 268 -22.68 -30.67 14.19
C PRO A 268 -23.70 -30.48 15.31
N GLU A 269 -23.62 -31.33 16.35
CA GLU A 269 -24.56 -31.27 17.49
C GLU A 269 -24.65 -29.89 18.15
N ASP A 270 -23.53 -29.18 18.29
CA ASP A 270 -23.51 -27.88 18.94
C ASP A 270 -24.20 -26.81 18.08
N ALA A 271 -24.03 -26.87 16.76
CA ALA A 271 -24.76 -26.03 15.83
C ALA A 271 -26.26 -26.33 15.88
N ARG A 272 -26.65 -27.62 15.94
CA ARG A 272 -28.03 -28.04 16.03
C ARG A 272 -28.71 -27.54 17.33
N LYS A 273 -28.02 -27.66 18.46
CA LYS A 273 -28.53 -27.15 19.75
C LYS A 273 -28.77 -25.65 19.72
N GLU A 274 -27.81 -24.87 19.11
CA GLU A 274 -27.97 -23.42 19.01
C GLU A 274 -29.12 -23.04 18.07
N VAL A 275 -29.26 -23.70 16.92
CA VAL A 275 -30.36 -23.49 15.97
C VAL A 275 -31.72 -23.78 16.65
N ASP A 276 -31.84 -24.89 17.38
CA ASP A 276 -33.08 -25.25 18.07
C ASP A 276 -33.41 -24.25 19.20
N ARG A 277 -32.39 -23.73 19.90
CA ARG A 277 -32.57 -22.71 20.92
C ARG A 277 -33.09 -21.40 20.32
N GLU A 278 -32.47 -20.92 19.25
CA GLU A 278 -32.87 -19.69 18.58
C GLU A 278 -34.22 -19.86 17.85
N TRP A 279 -34.51 -21.04 17.32
CA TRP A 279 -35.83 -21.36 16.76
C TRP A 279 -36.94 -21.29 17.81
N GLN A 280 -36.75 -21.89 19.00
CA GLN A 280 -37.69 -21.79 20.11
C GLN A 280 -37.89 -20.34 20.57
N ARG A 281 -36.82 -19.54 20.50
CA ARG A 281 -36.88 -18.11 20.82
C ARG A 281 -37.71 -17.35 19.78
N LEU A 282 -37.46 -17.60 18.48
CA LEU A 282 -38.23 -17.02 17.38
C LEU A 282 -39.72 -17.29 17.47
N THR A 283 -40.11 -18.52 17.86
CA THR A 283 -41.53 -18.91 18.00
C THR A 283 -42.23 -18.28 19.20
N ARG A 284 -41.49 -17.85 20.24
CA ARG A 284 -42.03 -17.19 21.45
C ARG A 284 -42.13 -15.67 21.32
N ILE A 285 -41.32 -15.05 20.47
CA ILE A 285 -41.28 -13.60 20.30
C ILE A 285 -42.34 -13.18 19.27
N GLY A 286 -42.98 -12.02 19.49
CA GLY A 286 -43.94 -11.46 18.53
C GLY A 286 -43.29 -11.19 17.18
N ARG A 287 -43.96 -11.58 16.10
CA ARG A 287 -43.45 -11.55 14.70
C ARG A 287 -42.96 -10.16 14.21
N GLU A 288 -43.47 -9.10 14.81
CA GLU A 288 -43.17 -7.72 14.41
C GLU A 288 -42.00 -7.08 15.21
N SER A 289 -41.38 -7.84 16.10
CA SER A 289 -40.24 -7.31 16.88
C SER A 289 -38.97 -7.29 16.06
N MET A 290 -38.14 -6.28 16.26
CA MET A 290 -36.80 -6.18 15.65
C MET A 290 -35.93 -7.40 15.98
N GLU A 291 -36.10 -7.96 17.18
CA GLU A 291 -35.41 -9.16 17.64
C GLU A 291 -35.83 -10.40 16.83
N SER A 292 -37.10 -10.54 16.47
CA SER A 292 -37.57 -11.62 15.57
C SER A 292 -36.90 -11.56 14.21
N GLN A 293 -36.71 -10.35 13.64
CA GLN A 293 -36.05 -10.19 12.37
C GLN A 293 -34.55 -10.55 12.46
N VAL A 294 -33.86 -10.18 13.55
CA VAL A 294 -32.44 -10.54 13.77
C VAL A 294 -32.29 -12.07 13.88
N ILE A 295 -33.14 -12.75 14.66
CA ILE A 295 -33.07 -14.21 14.80
C ILE A 295 -33.37 -14.88 13.46
N ARG A 296 -34.38 -14.41 12.73
CA ARG A 296 -34.72 -14.94 11.41
C ARG A 296 -33.54 -14.83 10.44
N THR A 297 -32.91 -13.65 10.30
CA THR A 297 -31.72 -13.43 9.43
C THR A 297 -30.56 -14.32 9.84
N TYR A 298 -30.37 -14.56 11.15
CA TYR A 298 -29.39 -15.51 11.66
C TYR A 298 -29.67 -16.95 11.21
N LEU A 299 -30.92 -17.43 11.40
CA LEU A 299 -31.29 -18.78 10.99
C LEU A 299 -31.24 -18.97 9.47
N GLU A 300 -31.61 -17.96 8.70
CA GLU A 300 -31.42 -17.93 7.23
C GLU A 300 -29.95 -18.04 6.86
N THR A 301 -29.05 -17.30 7.55
CA THR A 301 -27.62 -17.39 7.34
C THR A 301 -27.07 -18.79 7.62
N ILE A 302 -27.49 -19.41 8.72
CA ILE A 302 -27.10 -20.79 9.06
C ILE A 302 -27.60 -21.78 8.00
N ALA A 303 -28.85 -21.59 7.50
CA ALA A 303 -29.43 -22.44 6.47
C ALA A 303 -28.73 -22.37 5.10
N GLU A 304 -28.03 -21.28 4.85
CA GLU A 304 -27.28 -21.05 3.60
C GLU A 304 -25.80 -21.48 3.66
N LEU A 305 -25.30 -21.86 4.86
CA LEU A 305 -23.93 -22.35 4.99
C LEU A 305 -23.83 -23.82 4.52
N PRO A 306 -22.77 -24.16 3.75
CA PRO A 306 -22.57 -25.51 3.25
C PRO A 306 -21.95 -26.42 4.32
N TRP A 307 -22.77 -26.98 5.22
CA TRP A 307 -22.28 -27.82 6.31
C TRP A 307 -21.62 -29.11 5.83
N ASN A 308 -22.24 -29.81 4.84
CA ASN A 308 -21.74 -31.07 4.31
C ASN A 308 -21.81 -31.19 2.78
N GLU A 309 -22.24 -30.17 2.07
CA GLU A 309 -22.27 -30.18 0.62
C GLU A 309 -20.86 -30.04 0.03
N ARG A 310 -20.46 -30.96 -0.86
CA ARG A 310 -19.15 -30.97 -1.50
C ARG A 310 -19.26 -30.93 -3.01
N SER A 311 -18.36 -30.19 -3.67
CA SER A 311 -18.12 -30.33 -5.11
C SER A 311 -17.52 -31.71 -5.37
N ALA A 312 -17.91 -32.33 -6.49
CA ALA A 312 -17.26 -33.55 -6.97
C ALA A 312 -15.81 -33.23 -7.36
N GLU A 313 -14.87 -33.66 -6.55
CA GLU A 313 -13.45 -33.43 -6.77
C GLU A 313 -12.90 -34.39 -7.81
N LYS A 314 -12.12 -33.85 -8.76
CA LYS A 314 -11.33 -34.59 -9.74
C LYS A 314 -9.88 -34.20 -9.58
N LEU A 315 -9.18 -34.92 -8.71
CA LEU A 315 -7.75 -34.70 -8.52
C LEU A 315 -6.97 -35.61 -9.49
N ASP A 316 -6.71 -35.11 -10.69
CA ASP A 316 -5.94 -35.77 -11.73
C ASP A 316 -4.80 -34.84 -12.19
N VAL A 317 -3.57 -35.17 -11.83
CA VAL A 317 -2.39 -34.33 -12.09
C VAL A 317 -2.16 -34.13 -13.60
N PRO A 318 -2.28 -35.15 -14.50
CA PRO A 318 -2.23 -34.95 -15.94
C PRO A 318 -3.26 -33.97 -16.48
N GLU A 319 -4.50 -34.03 -16.00
CA GLU A 319 -5.56 -33.11 -16.41
C GLU A 319 -5.31 -31.68 -15.85
N ALA A 320 -4.80 -31.57 -14.63
CA ALA A 320 -4.39 -30.28 -14.05
C ALA A 320 -3.26 -29.64 -14.87
N ALA A 321 -2.26 -30.42 -15.30
CA ALA A 321 -1.21 -29.94 -16.17
C ALA A 321 -1.76 -29.40 -17.50
N ARG A 322 -2.70 -30.13 -18.13
CA ARG A 322 -3.36 -29.69 -19.37
C ARG A 322 -4.13 -28.37 -19.17
N VAL A 323 -4.88 -28.25 -18.11
CA VAL A 323 -5.66 -27.04 -17.81
C VAL A 323 -4.74 -25.83 -17.57
N LEU A 324 -3.64 -26.03 -16.83
CA LEU A 324 -2.67 -24.97 -16.56
C LEU A 324 -1.94 -24.52 -17.82
N GLU A 325 -1.64 -25.46 -18.74
CA GLU A 325 -0.99 -25.15 -20.02
C GLU A 325 -1.94 -24.42 -21.00
N GLU A 326 -3.22 -24.80 -21.00
CA GLU A 326 -4.27 -24.17 -21.81
C GLU A 326 -4.55 -22.72 -21.35
N ASP A 327 -4.56 -22.44 -20.04
CA ASP A 327 -4.95 -21.14 -19.49
C ASP A 327 -3.81 -20.15 -19.38
N HIS A 328 -2.54 -20.64 -19.33
CA HIS A 328 -1.39 -19.79 -19.02
C HIS A 328 -0.19 -20.10 -19.91
N TYR A 329 0.35 -19.06 -20.53
CA TYR A 329 1.61 -19.17 -21.28
C TYR A 329 2.80 -19.04 -20.33
N GLY A 330 3.85 -19.84 -20.56
CA GLY A 330 5.07 -19.79 -19.75
C GLY A 330 4.86 -20.28 -18.31
N LEU A 331 5.48 -19.60 -17.34
CA LEU A 331 5.37 -19.87 -15.89
C LEU A 331 5.71 -21.34 -15.52
N LYS A 332 6.74 -21.93 -16.14
CA LYS A 332 7.08 -23.37 -15.97
C LYS A 332 7.28 -23.73 -14.50
N ASP A 333 8.16 -23.00 -13.79
CA ASP A 333 8.49 -23.27 -12.39
C ASP A 333 7.26 -23.18 -11.49
N VAL A 334 6.38 -22.20 -11.76
CA VAL A 334 5.13 -22.02 -11.01
C VAL A 334 4.17 -23.18 -11.28
N LYS A 335 4.02 -23.61 -12.55
CA LYS A 335 3.19 -24.75 -12.91
C LYS A 335 3.71 -26.04 -12.27
N ASP A 336 5.02 -26.29 -12.33
CA ASP A 336 5.64 -27.47 -11.75
C ASP A 336 5.42 -27.51 -10.23
N ARG A 337 5.62 -26.42 -9.53
CA ARG A 337 5.32 -26.31 -8.09
C ARG A 337 3.85 -26.59 -7.75
N ILE A 338 2.93 -26.07 -8.56
CA ILE A 338 1.50 -26.33 -8.38
C ILE A 338 1.19 -27.81 -8.60
N LEU A 339 1.77 -28.43 -9.65
CA LEU A 339 1.57 -29.86 -9.94
C LEU A 339 2.17 -30.74 -8.84
N GLU A 340 3.35 -30.41 -8.30
CA GLU A 340 3.93 -31.09 -7.14
C GLU A 340 2.97 -31.02 -5.92
N PHE A 341 2.43 -29.83 -5.64
CA PHE A 341 1.48 -29.64 -4.56
C PHE A 341 0.21 -30.49 -4.74
N LEU A 342 -0.36 -30.50 -5.94
CA LEU A 342 -1.53 -31.30 -6.27
C LEU A 342 -1.24 -32.80 -6.21
N ALA A 343 -0.05 -33.23 -6.65
CA ALA A 343 0.36 -34.63 -6.60
C ALA A 343 0.49 -35.13 -5.14
N VAL A 344 1.11 -34.34 -4.26
CA VAL A 344 1.20 -34.69 -2.82
C VAL A 344 -0.19 -34.84 -2.21
N ARG A 345 -1.13 -33.96 -2.58
CA ARG A 345 -2.50 -34.03 -2.12
C ARG A 345 -3.24 -35.25 -2.65
N GLN A 346 -3.10 -35.57 -3.94
CA GLN A 346 -3.68 -36.78 -4.54
C GLN A 346 -3.21 -38.04 -3.82
N LEU A 347 -1.88 -38.18 -3.61
CA LEU A 347 -1.31 -39.33 -2.89
C LEU A 347 -1.77 -39.42 -1.45
N GLY A 348 -1.96 -38.26 -0.79
CA GLY A 348 -2.52 -38.17 0.56
C GLY A 348 -3.95 -38.75 0.63
N GLU A 349 -4.83 -38.33 -0.28
CA GLU A 349 -6.21 -38.81 -0.35
C GLU A 349 -6.31 -40.31 -0.72
N GLU A 350 -5.48 -40.77 -1.62
CA GLU A 350 -5.40 -42.21 -1.98
C GLU A 350 -4.96 -43.06 -0.79
N ARG A 351 -4.04 -42.56 0.02
CA ARG A 351 -3.58 -43.20 1.25
C ARG A 351 -4.69 -43.28 2.30
N GLU A 352 -5.44 -42.20 2.48
CA GLU A 352 -6.58 -42.18 3.41
C GLU A 352 -7.68 -43.17 2.98
N LYS A 353 -8.00 -43.25 1.70
CA LYS A 353 -8.99 -44.20 1.14
C LYS A 353 -8.56 -45.65 1.28
N ASN A 354 -7.26 -45.94 1.22
CA ASN A 354 -6.69 -47.29 1.27
C ASN A 354 -6.31 -47.75 2.70
N THR A 355 -6.41 -46.87 3.71
CA THR A 355 -6.12 -47.23 5.09
C THR A 355 -7.38 -47.90 5.69
N PRO A 356 -7.33 -49.22 6.09
CA PRO A 356 -8.49 -49.89 6.67
C PRO A 356 -8.92 -49.21 7.98
N PRO A 357 -10.23 -49.15 8.28
CA PRO A 357 -10.70 -48.55 9.53
C PRO A 357 -10.05 -49.26 10.71
N PRO A 358 -9.66 -48.55 11.77
CA PRO A 358 -9.05 -49.15 12.94
C PRO A 358 -10.00 -50.20 13.55
N LEU A 359 -9.51 -51.44 13.74
CA LEU A 359 -10.24 -52.47 14.43
C LEU A 359 -10.67 -51.99 15.82
N PRO A 360 -11.89 -52.22 16.24
CA PRO A 360 -12.35 -51.88 17.59
C PRO A 360 -11.67 -52.80 18.63
N THR A 361 -10.49 -52.40 19.09
CA THR A 361 -9.87 -53.00 20.28
C THR A 361 -10.18 -52.13 21.49
N ALA A 362 -10.87 -52.77 22.46
CA ALA A 362 -11.19 -52.18 23.76
C ALA A 362 -9.92 -51.72 24.49
N GLU A 363 -10.00 -50.55 25.03
CA GLU A 363 -9.36 -49.87 26.15
C GLU A 363 -8.77 -48.50 25.74
N PRO A 364 -9.17 -47.44 26.48
CA PRO A 364 -8.65 -46.08 26.17
C PRO A 364 -7.28 -45.91 26.82
N THR A 365 -6.20 -46.19 26.08
CA THR A 365 -4.88 -45.71 26.43
C THR A 365 -4.61 -44.42 25.67
N GLU A 366 -4.44 -43.37 26.42
CA GLU A 366 -4.02 -42.06 25.95
C GLU A 366 -2.76 -42.14 25.07
N THR A 367 -2.92 -42.08 23.77
CA THR A 367 -1.81 -41.89 22.85
C THR A 367 -2.08 -40.71 21.95
N LYS A 368 -1.62 -39.53 22.36
CA LYS A 368 -1.53 -38.29 21.56
C LYS A 368 -0.79 -38.46 20.21
N ALA A 369 -0.15 -39.59 20.00
CA ALA A 369 0.62 -39.89 18.78
C ALA A 369 -0.22 -40.32 17.56
N SER A 370 -1.50 -40.76 17.76
CA SER A 370 -2.36 -41.18 16.64
C SER A 370 -3.14 -40.05 15.99
N GLU A 371 -3.28 -38.91 16.66
CA GLU A 371 -3.90 -37.71 16.10
C GLU A 371 -2.91 -36.88 15.26
N GLU A 372 -1.62 -36.87 15.60
CA GLU A 372 -0.59 -36.20 14.81
C GLU A 372 -0.37 -36.87 13.44
N THR A 373 -0.54 -38.19 13.33
CA THR A 373 -0.39 -38.92 12.05
C THR A 373 -1.57 -38.67 11.08
N LYS A 374 -2.76 -38.35 11.55
CA LYS A 374 -3.89 -37.95 10.71
C LYS A 374 -3.79 -36.53 10.17
N ARG A 375 -2.96 -35.69 10.76
CA ARG A 375 -2.77 -34.27 10.39
C ARG A 375 -1.65 -34.03 9.39
N SER A 376 -0.83 -35.03 9.09
CA SER A 376 0.39 -34.92 8.25
C SER A 376 0.15 -34.79 6.74
N GLY A 377 -1.11 -34.88 6.26
CA GLY A 377 -1.45 -34.77 4.82
C GLY A 377 -1.98 -33.40 4.36
N LYS A 378 -2.25 -32.48 5.30
CA LYS A 378 -2.72 -31.14 4.94
C LYS A 378 -1.53 -30.24 4.66
N GLY A 379 -1.19 -30.09 3.37
CA GLY A 379 -0.04 -29.33 2.89
C GLY A 379 -0.05 -27.86 3.32
N ARG A 380 1.14 -27.23 3.25
CA ARG A 380 1.31 -25.79 3.45
C ARG A 380 0.41 -25.02 2.47
N ILE A 381 0.03 -23.80 2.84
CA ILE A 381 -0.80 -22.91 2.02
C ILE A 381 0.09 -22.31 0.94
N LEU A 382 -0.37 -22.30 -0.31
CA LEU A 382 0.37 -21.67 -1.40
C LEU A 382 0.25 -20.13 -1.32
N LEU A 383 1.39 -19.45 -1.30
CA LEU A 383 1.49 -17.99 -1.39
C LEU A 383 2.06 -17.61 -2.76
N PHE A 384 1.24 -17.03 -3.63
CA PHE A 384 1.68 -16.50 -4.91
C PHE A 384 2.21 -15.09 -4.75
N ALA A 385 3.54 -14.94 -4.79
CA ALA A 385 4.24 -13.68 -4.60
C ALA A 385 4.79 -13.16 -5.92
N GLY A 386 4.67 -11.86 -6.18
CA GLY A 386 5.24 -11.23 -7.37
C GLY A 386 4.51 -9.98 -7.83
N PRO A 387 4.97 -9.31 -8.89
CA PRO A 387 4.42 -8.06 -9.36
C PRO A 387 2.96 -8.17 -9.81
N PRO A 388 2.23 -7.05 -9.91
CA PRO A 388 0.86 -7.05 -10.38
C PRO A 388 0.77 -7.43 -11.86
N GLY A 389 -0.28 -8.17 -12.24
CA GLY A 389 -0.56 -8.51 -13.65
C GLY A 389 0.21 -9.72 -14.20
N VAL A 390 0.87 -10.51 -13.34
CA VAL A 390 1.58 -11.76 -13.77
C VAL A 390 0.74 -13.02 -13.68
N GLY A 391 -0.57 -12.92 -13.47
CA GLY A 391 -1.47 -14.06 -13.51
C GLY A 391 -1.75 -14.76 -12.18
N LYS A 392 -1.32 -14.24 -11.02
CA LYS A 392 -1.55 -14.85 -9.69
C LYS A 392 -3.00 -15.25 -9.42
N THR A 393 -3.94 -14.34 -9.68
CA THR A 393 -5.37 -14.56 -9.48
C THR A 393 -5.98 -15.54 -10.50
N SER A 394 -5.53 -15.48 -11.74
CA SER A 394 -6.03 -16.35 -12.82
C SER A 394 -5.59 -17.80 -12.62
N ILE A 395 -4.35 -18.02 -12.20
CA ILE A 395 -3.82 -19.38 -11.97
C ILE A 395 -4.55 -20.08 -10.81
N ALA A 396 -4.93 -19.34 -9.75
CA ALA A 396 -5.76 -19.88 -8.67
C ALA A 396 -7.15 -20.33 -9.16
N LYS A 397 -7.73 -19.57 -10.10
CA LYS A 397 -8.99 -19.96 -10.76
C LYS A 397 -8.81 -21.22 -11.61
N SER A 398 -7.69 -21.35 -12.31
CA SER A 398 -7.38 -22.55 -13.13
C SER A 398 -7.15 -23.79 -12.26
N ILE A 399 -6.52 -23.63 -11.08
CA ILE A 399 -6.40 -24.70 -10.08
C ILE A 399 -7.80 -25.18 -9.65
N ALA A 400 -8.70 -24.26 -9.31
CA ALA A 400 -10.07 -24.61 -8.94
C ALA A 400 -10.81 -25.34 -10.06
N ARG A 401 -10.64 -24.90 -11.32
CA ARG A 401 -11.19 -25.55 -12.51
C ARG A 401 -10.63 -26.97 -12.68
N ALA A 402 -9.33 -27.13 -12.55
CA ALA A 402 -8.66 -28.42 -12.68
C ALA A 402 -9.12 -29.43 -11.62
N MET A 403 -9.36 -28.96 -10.39
CA MET A 403 -9.86 -29.79 -9.29
C MET A 403 -11.38 -30.01 -9.33
N GLY A 404 -12.12 -29.34 -10.20
CA GLY A 404 -13.60 -29.36 -10.20
C GLY A 404 -14.23 -28.67 -8.98
N ARG A 405 -13.48 -27.86 -8.23
CA ARG A 405 -13.94 -27.16 -7.04
C ARG A 405 -14.47 -25.76 -7.34
N LYS A 406 -15.36 -25.27 -6.52
CA LYS A 406 -15.83 -23.87 -6.58
C LYS A 406 -14.71 -22.93 -6.20
N TYR A 407 -14.66 -21.77 -6.85
CA TYR A 407 -13.65 -20.72 -6.61
C TYR A 407 -14.29 -19.51 -5.97
N VAL A 408 -13.69 -19.03 -4.89
CA VAL A 408 -14.09 -17.79 -4.19
C VAL A 408 -12.88 -16.91 -3.99
N ARG A 409 -13.02 -15.63 -4.30
CA ARG A 409 -11.98 -14.61 -4.06
C ARG A 409 -12.40 -13.71 -2.90
N ILE A 410 -11.52 -13.62 -1.91
CA ILE A 410 -11.68 -12.73 -0.75
C ILE A 410 -10.56 -11.69 -0.80
N SER A 411 -10.90 -10.43 -1.00
CA SER A 411 -9.91 -9.33 -0.93
C SER A 411 -9.67 -8.97 0.54
N LEU A 412 -8.43 -9.10 0.97
CA LEU A 412 -7.98 -8.72 2.31
C LEU A 412 -7.35 -7.31 2.32
N GLY A 413 -7.12 -6.73 1.15
CA GLY A 413 -6.62 -5.37 1.03
C GLY A 413 -7.57 -4.36 1.67
N GLY A 414 -7.08 -3.67 2.73
CA GLY A 414 -7.88 -2.71 3.49
C GLY A 414 -8.65 -3.28 4.68
N ALA A 415 -8.58 -4.59 4.96
CA ALA A 415 -9.05 -5.14 6.23
C ALA A 415 -8.20 -4.56 7.38
N ARG A 416 -8.87 -4.00 8.38
CA ARG A 416 -8.23 -3.31 9.52
C ARG A 416 -8.65 -3.86 10.86
N ASP A 417 -9.73 -4.62 10.91
CA ASP A 417 -10.33 -5.16 12.13
C ASP A 417 -10.42 -6.68 12.03
N GLU A 418 -10.21 -7.36 13.16
CA GLU A 418 -10.47 -8.79 13.32
C GLU A 418 -11.90 -9.16 12.90
N ALA A 419 -12.86 -8.26 13.13
CA ALA A 419 -14.26 -8.44 12.76
C ALA A 419 -14.48 -8.57 11.23
N ASP A 420 -13.58 -8.05 10.39
CA ASP A 420 -13.64 -8.31 8.94
C ASP A 420 -13.51 -9.81 8.62
N ILE A 421 -12.74 -10.55 9.42
CA ILE A 421 -12.47 -11.99 9.23
C ILE A 421 -13.47 -12.84 10.00
N ARG A 422 -13.70 -12.52 11.30
CA ARG A 422 -14.51 -13.29 12.25
C ARG A 422 -15.95 -12.82 12.41
N GLY A 423 -16.36 -11.74 11.74
CA GLY A 423 -17.69 -11.18 11.85
C GLY A 423 -17.92 -10.38 13.14
N HIS A 424 -19.05 -9.71 13.21
CA HIS A 424 -19.48 -8.89 14.35
C HIS A 424 -20.47 -9.67 15.23
N ARG A 425 -20.40 -9.48 16.55
CA ARG A 425 -21.37 -10.08 17.47
C ARG A 425 -22.78 -9.63 17.12
N ARG A 426 -23.76 -10.54 17.13
CA ARG A 426 -25.19 -10.32 16.78
C ARG A 426 -25.88 -9.19 17.54
N THR A 427 -25.33 -8.76 18.67
CA THR A 427 -25.88 -7.68 19.51
C THR A 427 -25.70 -6.28 18.90
N TYR A 428 -24.87 -6.12 17.88
CA TYR A 428 -24.65 -4.84 17.21
C TYR A 428 -25.62 -4.66 16.04
N ILE A 429 -26.11 -3.43 15.86
CA ILE A 429 -26.94 -3.08 14.69
C ILE A 429 -26.08 -3.17 13.43
N GLY A 430 -26.54 -3.92 12.43
CA GLY A 430 -25.77 -4.14 11.21
C GLY A 430 -24.71 -5.25 11.31
N ALA A 431 -24.74 -6.07 12.36
CA ALA A 431 -23.85 -7.22 12.48
C ALA A 431 -24.01 -8.18 11.28
N MET A 432 -22.88 -8.70 10.79
CA MET A 432 -22.81 -9.65 9.68
C MET A 432 -21.72 -10.68 9.92
N PRO A 433 -21.79 -11.86 9.28
CA PRO A 433 -20.71 -12.85 9.31
C PRO A 433 -19.42 -12.27 8.74
N GLY A 434 -18.29 -12.81 9.17
CA GLY A 434 -16.97 -12.49 8.61
C GLY A 434 -16.85 -12.91 7.14
N ARG A 435 -15.86 -12.32 6.45
CA ARG A 435 -15.62 -12.57 5.01
C ARG A 435 -15.39 -14.04 4.69
N ILE A 436 -14.85 -14.83 5.62
CA ILE A 436 -14.62 -16.27 5.44
C ILE A 436 -15.94 -16.99 5.29
N LEU A 437 -16.87 -16.85 6.26
CA LEU A 437 -18.17 -17.52 6.18
C LEU A 437 -19.07 -16.93 5.08
N GLN A 438 -18.97 -15.65 4.78
CA GLN A 438 -19.62 -15.08 3.59
C GLN A 438 -19.12 -15.76 2.31
N GLY A 439 -17.82 -16.01 2.20
CA GLY A 439 -17.23 -16.76 1.10
C GLY A 439 -17.70 -18.21 1.05
N MET A 440 -17.84 -18.88 2.18
CA MET A 440 -18.40 -20.25 2.25
C MET A 440 -19.85 -20.28 1.76
N LYS A 441 -20.67 -19.32 2.20
CA LYS A 441 -22.04 -19.15 1.72
C LYS A 441 -22.08 -18.95 0.21
N GLN A 442 -21.20 -18.08 -0.35
CA GLN A 442 -21.10 -17.85 -1.80
C GLN A 442 -20.66 -19.09 -2.58
N ALA A 443 -19.76 -19.87 -2.02
CA ALA A 443 -19.29 -21.13 -2.63
C ALA A 443 -20.40 -22.17 -2.70
N GLY A 444 -21.24 -22.26 -1.66
CA GLY A 444 -22.29 -23.28 -1.50
C GLY A 444 -21.72 -24.69 -1.38
N THR A 445 -20.42 -24.86 -1.12
CA THR A 445 -19.75 -26.17 -0.94
C THR A 445 -18.70 -26.07 0.16
N LYS A 446 -18.46 -27.18 0.87
CA LYS A 446 -17.53 -27.28 1.99
C LYS A 446 -16.06 -27.29 1.55
N ASN A 447 -15.77 -27.70 0.32
CA ASN A 447 -14.43 -27.88 -0.24
C ASN A 447 -14.07 -26.88 -1.36
N PRO A 448 -14.32 -25.56 -1.23
CA PRO A 448 -13.96 -24.61 -2.26
C PRO A 448 -12.44 -24.32 -2.28
N VAL A 449 -12.01 -23.65 -3.33
CA VAL A 449 -10.71 -22.98 -3.39
C VAL A 449 -10.91 -21.51 -3.02
N PHE A 450 -10.29 -21.07 -1.94
CA PHE A 450 -10.31 -19.66 -1.50
C PHE A 450 -9.02 -18.96 -1.91
N LEU A 451 -9.17 -17.89 -2.66
CA LEU A 451 -8.09 -16.95 -2.92
C LEU A 451 -8.16 -15.79 -1.93
N LEU A 452 -7.19 -15.73 -1.02
CA LEU A 452 -6.96 -14.61 -0.11
C LEU A 452 -6.07 -13.59 -0.84
N ASP A 453 -6.70 -12.57 -1.41
CA ASP A 453 -6.00 -11.63 -2.28
C ASP A 453 -5.45 -10.44 -1.50
N GLU A 454 -4.20 -10.03 -1.82
CA GLU A 454 -3.49 -8.91 -1.22
C GLU A 454 -3.24 -9.04 0.30
N VAL A 455 -2.74 -10.19 0.76
CA VAL A 455 -2.38 -10.42 2.18
C VAL A 455 -1.25 -9.52 2.69
N ASP A 456 -0.44 -8.97 1.79
CA ASP A 456 0.62 -7.99 2.08
C ASP A 456 0.07 -6.60 2.43
N LYS A 457 -1.22 -6.35 2.23
CA LYS A 457 -1.89 -5.07 2.55
C LYS A 457 -2.73 -5.13 3.82
N LEU A 458 -2.58 -6.16 4.63
CA LEU A 458 -3.21 -6.24 5.94
C LEU A 458 -2.69 -5.10 6.84
N GLY A 459 -3.61 -4.29 7.34
CA GLY A 459 -3.27 -3.17 8.23
C GLY A 459 -3.20 -3.62 9.68
N ILE A 460 -2.23 -3.10 10.44
CA ILE A 460 -2.23 -3.18 11.89
C ILE A 460 -3.08 -2.01 12.41
N SER A 461 -4.10 -2.29 13.20
CA SER A 461 -4.98 -1.29 13.82
C SER A 461 -4.97 -1.43 15.33
N TYR A 462 -5.22 -0.34 16.03
CA TYR A 462 -5.46 -0.36 17.49
C TYR A 462 -6.76 -1.09 17.89
N GLN A 463 -7.62 -1.40 16.93
CA GLN A 463 -8.93 -2.03 17.16
C GLN A 463 -8.92 -3.55 16.97
N GLY A 464 -7.81 -4.14 16.53
CA GLY A 464 -7.67 -5.57 16.31
C GLY A 464 -6.55 -5.91 15.32
N ASP A 465 -6.14 -7.17 15.32
CA ASP A 465 -5.14 -7.72 14.42
C ASP A 465 -5.78 -8.75 13.48
N PRO A 466 -6.12 -8.39 12.24
CA PRO A 466 -6.69 -9.33 11.28
C PRO A 466 -5.71 -10.47 10.92
N ALA A 467 -4.40 -10.27 11.10
CA ALA A 467 -3.42 -11.32 10.87
C ALA A 467 -3.56 -12.46 11.90
N SER A 468 -3.84 -12.13 13.16
CA SER A 468 -4.09 -13.13 14.20
C SER A 468 -5.36 -13.95 13.92
N ALA A 469 -6.43 -13.32 13.42
CA ALA A 469 -7.64 -14.03 13.01
C ALA A 469 -7.39 -14.98 11.82
N LEU A 470 -6.55 -14.55 10.87
CA LEU A 470 -6.16 -15.40 9.74
C LEU A 470 -5.29 -16.57 10.15
N LEU A 471 -4.47 -16.45 11.20
CA LEU A 471 -3.68 -17.57 11.71
C LEU A 471 -4.58 -18.73 12.13
N GLU A 472 -5.71 -18.48 12.78
CA GLU A 472 -6.68 -19.53 13.15
C GLU A 472 -7.33 -20.17 11.91
N VAL A 473 -7.73 -19.34 10.92
CA VAL A 473 -8.31 -19.85 9.67
C VAL A 473 -7.34 -20.73 8.89
N LEU A 474 -6.08 -20.37 8.90
CA LEU A 474 -5.03 -20.99 8.08
C LEU A 474 -4.29 -22.13 8.80
N ASP A 475 -4.43 -22.26 10.13
CA ASP A 475 -3.80 -23.32 10.89
C ASP A 475 -4.57 -24.63 10.77
N PRO A 476 -4.03 -25.70 10.15
CA PRO A 476 -4.70 -26.99 10.05
C PRO A 476 -5.06 -27.63 11.41
N ALA A 477 -4.45 -27.16 12.50
CA ALA A 477 -4.74 -27.64 13.84
C ALA A 477 -5.96 -26.97 14.49
N GLN A 478 -6.42 -25.84 13.93
CA GLN A 478 -7.49 -25.01 14.50
C GLN A 478 -8.64 -24.76 13.53
N ASN A 479 -8.42 -24.91 12.21
CA ASN A 479 -9.41 -24.57 11.19
C ASN A 479 -10.61 -25.52 11.09
N ASP A 480 -10.57 -26.67 11.75
CA ASP A 480 -11.70 -27.59 11.88
C ASP A 480 -12.80 -27.10 12.84
N SER A 481 -12.45 -26.11 13.66
CA SER A 481 -13.32 -25.54 14.70
C SER A 481 -13.35 -24.02 14.68
N PHE A 482 -13.24 -23.42 13.49
CA PHE A 482 -13.27 -21.98 13.31
C PHE A 482 -14.60 -21.38 13.81
N THR A 483 -14.53 -20.39 14.70
CA THR A 483 -15.69 -19.74 15.27
C THR A 483 -15.83 -18.29 14.82
N ASP A 484 -16.87 -18.04 14.02
CA ASP A 484 -17.30 -16.69 13.63
C ASP A 484 -18.14 -16.07 14.75
N HIS A 485 -17.93 -14.80 15.08
CA HIS A 485 -18.65 -14.11 16.16
C HIS A 485 -20.14 -13.89 15.87
N TYR A 486 -20.54 -13.81 14.60
CA TYR A 486 -21.94 -13.69 14.21
C TYR A 486 -22.64 -15.05 14.31
N VAL A 487 -22.02 -16.08 13.79
CA VAL A 487 -22.56 -17.44 13.76
C VAL A 487 -22.50 -18.09 15.16
N GLY A 488 -21.40 -17.91 15.89
CA GLY A 488 -21.24 -18.32 17.28
C GLY A 488 -21.17 -19.83 17.53
N VAL A 489 -21.07 -20.63 16.45
CA VAL A 489 -20.85 -22.09 16.51
C VAL A 489 -19.64 -22.44 15.64
N PRO A 490 -18.88 -23.51 15.99
CA PRO A 490 -17.75 -23.95 15.21
C PRO A 490 -18.16 -24.37 13.80
N PHE A 491 -17.36 -23.92 12.82
CA PHE A 491 -17.52 -24.30 11.42
C PHE A 491 -16.20 -24.91 10.90
N ASP A 492 -16.30 -26.06 10.25
CA ASP A 492 -15.14 -26.81 9.77
C ASP A 492 -14.66 -26.27 8.41
N LEU A 493 -13.49 -25.65 8.39
CA LEU A 493 -12.79 -25.13 7.20
C LEU A 493 -11.69 -26.08 6.69
N SER A 494 -11.55 -27.27 7.27
CA SER A 494 -10.42 -28.18 7.02
C SER A 494 -10.37 -28.70 5.58
N GLU A 495 -11.46 -28.68 4.84
CA GLU A 495 -11.54 -29.12 3.44
C GLU A 495 -11.32 -27.97 2.44
N VAL A 496 -11.25 -26.72 2.93
CA VAL A 496 -11.00 -25.54 2.10
C VAL A 496 -9.55 -25.52 1.64
N LEU A 497 -9.31 -25.29 0.36
CA LEU A 497 -7.98 -25.02 -0.16
C LEU A 497 -7.74 -23.51 -0.17
N PHE A 498 -6.89 -23.05 0.74
CA PHE A 498 -6.49 -21.65 0.79
C PHE A 498 -5.28 -21.40 -0.11
N ILE A 499 -5.38 -20.38 -0.95
CA ILE A 499 -4.29 -19.82 -1.76
C ILE A 499 -4.21 -18.34 -1.42
N ALA A 500 -3.03 -17.83 -1.11
CA ALA A 500 -2.82 -16.41 -0.82
C ALA A 500 -2.10 -15.71 -1.97
N THR A 501 -2.30 -14.40 -2.15
CA THR A 501 -1.51 -13.60 -3.07
C THR A 501 -0.89 -12.41 -2.35
N ALA A 502 0.33 -12.05 -2.76
CA ALA A 502 1.03 -10.87 -2.29
C ALA A 502 1.82 -10.22 -3.44
N ASN A 503 2.06 -8.93 -3.33
CA ASN A 503 3.02 -8.26 -4.19
C ASN A 503 4.40 -8.20 -3.54
N PHE A 504 4.45 -8.05 -2.21
CA PHE A 504 5.68 -7.97 -1.42
C PHE A 504 5.64 -8.94 -0.24
N VAL A 505 6.52 -9.93 -0.25
CA VAL A 505 6.61 -10.94 0.81
C VAL A 505 7.03 -10.31 2.15
N GLN A 506 7.91 -9.30 2.10
CA GLN A 506 8.45 -8.63 3.30
C GLN A 506 7.40 -7.89 4.14
N SER A 507 6.25 -7.56 3.54
CA SER A 507 5.15 -6.89 4.23
C SER A 507 4.23 -7.85 5.00
N ILE A 508 4.40 -9.17 4.81
CA ILE A 508 3.58 -10.19 5.47
C ILE A 508 4.14 -10.46 6.87
N PRO A 509 3.29 -10.50 7.91
CA PRO A 509 3.72 -10.88 9.24
C PRO A 509 4.40 -12.25 9.27
N GLY A 510 5.56 -12.36 9.95
CA GLY A 510 6.35 -13.60 10.02
C GLY A 510 5.56 -14.86 10.36
N PRO A 511 4.70 -14.85 11.40
CA PRO A 511 3.89 -16.01 11.77
C PRO A 511 2.95 -16.53 10.69
N LEU A 512 2.44 -15.63 9.82
CA LEU A 512 1.64 -16.03 8.65
C LEU A 512 2.53 -16.62 7.56
N LEU A 513 3.69 -16.00 7.31
CA LEU A 513 4.62 -16.45 6.28
C LEU A 513 5.17 -17.86 6.58
N ASP A 514 5.43 -18.19 7.85
CA ASP A 514 5.91 -19.51 8.28
C ASP A 514 4.94 -20.67 7.94
N ARG A 515 3.64 -20.37 7.75
CA ARG A 515 2.61 -21.34 7.36
C ARG A 515 2.40 -21.43 5.86
N MET A 516 3.06 -20.57 5.09
CA MET A 516 2.87 -20.46 3.66
C MET A 516 4.09 -20.97 2.88
N GLU A 517 3.84 -21.62 1.78
CA GLU A 517 4.86 -21.98 0.79
C GLU A 517 4.85 -20.91 -0.30
N VAL A 518 5.98 -20.20 -0.41
CA VAL A 518 6.11 -19.08 -1.36
C VAL A 518 6.40 -19.61 -2.75
N VAL A 519 5.53 -19.28 -3.69
CA VAL A 519 5.70 -19.50 -5.13
C VAL A 519 5.91 -18.15 -5.80
N THR A 520 7.12 -17.90 -6.29
CA THR A 520 7.49 -16.61 -6.86
C THR A 520 7.07 -16.51 -8.32
N PHE A 521 6.31 -15.47 -8.66
CA PHE A 521 5.94 -15.10 -10.01
C PHE A 521 6.89 -14.01 -10.50
N ALA A 522 7.67 -14.32 -11.51
CA ALA A 522 8.51 -13.33 -12.18
C ALA A 522 7.70 -12.50 -13.18
N GLY A 523 8.29 -11.40 -13.65
CA GLY A 523 7.76 -10.63 -14.76
C GLY A 523 7.92 -11.35 -16.08
N TYR A 524 7.16 -10.93 -17.09
CA TYR A 524 7.22 -11.48 -18.45
C TYR A 524 8.22 -10.73 -19.34
N THR A 525 8.88 -11.48 -20.24
CA THR A 525 9.65 -10.92 -21.34
C THR A 525 8.73 -10.27 -22.38
N GLU A 526 9.29 -9.51 -23.32
CA GLU A 526 8.48 -8.94 -24.44
C GLU A 526 7.86 -10.01 -25.30
N GLU A 527 8.58 -11.11 -25.56
CA GLU A 527 8.07 -12.23 -26.36
C GLU A 527 6.93 -12.96 -25.64
N GLU A 528 7.09 -13.23 -24.34
CA GLU A 528 6.00 -13.80 -23.52
C GLU A 528 4.77 -12.90 -23.50
N LYS A 529 4.96 -11.56 -23.34
CA LYS A 529 3.86 -10.59 -23.40
C LYS A 529 3.15 -10.59 -24.75
N LEU A 530 3.91 -10.72 -25.85
CA LEU A 530 3.37 -10.83 -27.19
C LEU A 530 2.50 -12.08 -27.33
N GLN A 531 2.99 -13.23 -26.88
CA GLN A 531 2.24 -14.50 -26.94
C GLN A 531 0.99 -14.43 -26.04
N ILE A 532 1.10 -13.92 -24.83
CA ILE A 532 -0.03 -13.72 -23.92
C ILE A 532 -1.06 -12.77 -24.53
N ALA A 533 -0.61 -11.67 -25.14
CA ALA A 533 -1.51 -10.71 -25.79
C ALA A 533 -2.30 -11.34 -26.93
N ARG A 534 -1.63 -12.11 -27.77
CA ARG A 534 -2.24 -12.76 -28.93
C ARG A 534 -3.20 -13.89 -28.54
N THR A 535 -2.79 -14.74 -27.59
CA THR A 535 -3.53 -15.95 -27.23
C THR A 535 -4.69 -15.67 -26.28
N TYR A 536 -4.52 -14.75 -25.32
CA TYR A 536 -5.49 -14.57 -24.25
C TYR A 536 -6.10 -13.17 -24.19
N LEU A 537 -5.27 -12.09 -24.29
CA LEU A 537 -5.79 -10.74 -24.02
C LEU A 537 -6.63 -10.22 -25.19
N LEU A 538 -6.16 -10.34 -26.42
CA LEU A 538 -6.87 -9.84 -27.59
C LEU A 538 -8.22 -10.52 -27.82
N PRO A 539 -8.33 -11.87 -27.81
CA PRO A 539 -9.62 -12.53 -27.95
C PRO A 539 -10.61 -12.07 -26.89
N ARG A 540 -10.16 -11.98 -25.64
CA ARG A 540 -10.98 -11.51 -24.53
C ARG A 540 -11.42 -10.05 -24.71
N GLN A 541 -10.49 -9.17 -25.12
CA GLN A 541 -10.84 -7.76 -25.35
C GLN A 541 -11.74 -7.56 -26.55
N ILE A 542 -11.70 -8.42 -27.55
CA ILE A 542 -12.65 -8.42 -28.66
C ILE A 542 -14.06 -8.76 -28.15
N GLU A 543 -14.18 -9.83 -27.37
CA GLU A 543 -15.45 -10.28 -26.79
C GLU A 543 -16.01 -9.25 -25.80
N ASP A 544 -15.20 -8.79 -24.81
CA ASP A 544 -15.60 -7.82 -23.79
C ASP A 544 -16.08 -6.48 -24.36
N ASN A 545 -15.62 -6.09 -25.56
CA ASN A 545 -16.02 -4.86 -26.24
C ASN A 545 -17.07 -5.06 -27.33
N GLY A 546 -17.70 -6.26 -27.39
CA GLY A 546 -18.81 -6.57 -28.28
C GLY A 546 -18.45 -6.68 -29.77
N LEU A 547 -17.18 -6.92 -30.08
CA LEU A 547 -16.71 -7.18 -31.43
C LEU A 547 -16.82 -8.67 -31.77
N GLN A 548 -17.13 -8.96 -33.04
CA GLN A 548 -17.12 -10.32 -33.56
C GLN A 548 -15.71 -10.75 -33.98
N ALA A 549 -15.46 -12.05 -33.95
CA ALA A 549 -14.21 -12.61 -34.44
C ALA A 549 -13.97 -12.17 -35.89
N GLY A 550 -12.80 -11.63 -36.21
CA GLY A 550 -12.43 -11.12 -37.50
C GLY A 550 -12.73 -9.62 -37.76
N GLN A 551 -13.52 -8.95 -36.92
CA GLN A 551 -13.73 -7.50 -37.02
C GLN A 551 -12.51 -6.67 -36.61
N LEU A 552 -11.69 -7.19 -35.72
CA LEU A 552 -10.44 -6.59 -35.31
C LEU A 552 -9.31 -7.60 -35.40
N GLN A 553 -8.24 -7.24 -36.10
CA GLN A 553 -6.98 -7.96 -36.12
C GLN A 553 -5.86 -6.99 -35.72
N VAL A 554 -5.05 -7.35 -34.75
CA VAL A 554 -3.85 -6.60 -34.34
C VAL A 554 -2.65 -7.49 -34.67
N ILE A 555 -1.78 -7.04 -35.57
CA ILE A 555 -0.61 -7.80 -35.98
C ILE A 555 0.53 -7.67 -34.96
N ASP A 556 1.44 -8.63 -34.93
CA ASP A 556 2.53 -8.69 -33.96
C ASP A 556 3.37 -7.40 -33.85
N PRO A 557 3.75 -6.72 -34.97
CA PRO A 557 4.46 -5.43 -34.87
C PRO A 557 3.67 -4.34 -34.13
N ALA A 558 2.34 -4.33 -34.22
CA ALA A 558 1.51 -3.39 -33.49
C ALA A 558 1.47 -3.72 -31.98
N ILE A 559 1.40 -5.01 -31.64
CA ILE A 559 1.46 -5.44 -30.22
C ILE A 559 2.81 -5.08 -29.62
N ARG A 560 3.93 -5.33 -30.32
CA ARG A 560 5.28 -4.93 -29.88
C ARG A 560 5.39 -3.43 -29.68
N GLU A 561 4.84 -2.62 -30.57
CA GLU A 561 4.79 -1.16 -30.42
C GLU A 561 3.99 -0.73 -29.17
N VAL A 562 2.87 -1.41 -28.89
CA VAL A 562 2.09 -1.15 -27.67
C VAL A 562 2.90 -1.51 -26.42
N ILE A 563 3.58 -2.65 -26.42
CA ILE A 563 4.42 -3.10 -25.30
C ILE A 563 5.55 -2.10 -25.04
N ALA A 564 6.28 -1.69 -26.08
CA ALA A 564 7.47 -0.86 -25.97
C ALA A 564 7.14 0.60 -25.61
N SER A 565 6.11 1.19 -26.24
CA SER A 565 5.86 2.63 -26.22
C SER A 565 4.70 3.05 -25.32
N TYR A 566 3.80 2.15 -24.92
CA TYR A 566 2.58 2.47 -24.17
C TYR A 566 2.47 1.74 -22.83
N THR A 567 3.35 0.77 -22.53
CA THR A 567 3.33 0.03 -21.28
C THR A 567 4.70 0.06 -20.56
N ARG A 568 4.66 0.18 -19.24
CA ARG A 568 5.85 0.06 -18.37
C ARG A 568 5.46 -0.76 -17.14
N GLU A 569 5.50 -2.08 -17.29
CA GLU A 569 5.10 -3.03 -16.26
C GLU A 569 5.81 -4.37 -16.43
N SER A 570 5.97 -5.11 -15.31
CA SER A 570 6.47 -6.49 -15.34
C SER A 570 5.43 -7.47 -15.86
N GLY A 571 4.15 -7.24 -15.58
CA GLY A 571 3.02 -8.07 -16.01
C GLY A 571 2.40 -7.61 -17.31
N VAL A 572 1.08 -7.86 -17.47
CA VAL A 572 0.31 -7.56 -18.69
C VAL A 572 -0.95 -6.72 -18.43
N ARG A 573 -1.09 -6.11 -17.25
CA ARG A 573 -2.31 -5.37 -16.88
C ARG A 573 -2.49 -4.04 -17.63
N GLN A 574 -1.39 -3.31 -17.85
CA GLN A 574 -1.41 -2.11 -18.69
C GLN A 574 -1.60 -2.49 -20.16
N LEU A 575 -0.92 -3.54 -20.62
CA LEU A 575 -1.05 -4.07 -21.97
C LEU A 575 -2.51 -4.42 -22.26
N GLU A 576 -3.18 -5.14 -21.37
CA GLU A 576 -4.61 -5.46 -21.50
C GLU A 576 -5.46 -4.20 -21.64
N ARG A 577 -5.19 -3.16 -20.83
CA ARG A 577 -5.92 -1.87 -20.90
C ARG A 577 -5.70 -1.14 -22.21
N GLU A 578 -4.46 -1.12 -22.72
CA GLU A 578 -4.16 -0.45 -23.99
C GLU A 578 -4.77 -1.20 -25.18
N LEU A 579 -4.70 -2.53 -25.20
CA LEU A 579 -5.40 -3.37 -26.19
C LEU A 579 -6.92 -3.16 -26.14
N GLY A 580 -7.49 -3.05 -24.93
CA GLY A 580 -8.90 -2.70 -24.75
C GLY A 580 -9.25 -1.31 -25.26
N LYS A 581 -8.34 -0.32 -25.18
CA LYS A 581 -8.54 1.00 -25.80
C LYS A 581 -8.58 0.90 -27.33
N LEU A 582 -7.68 0.10 -27.93
CA LEU A 582 -7.70 -0.15 -29.37
C LEU A 582 -9.05 -0.78 -29.80
N ALA A 583 -9.45 -1.85 -29.09
CA ALA A 583 -10.73 -2.53 -29.36
C ALA A 583 -11.93 -1.58 -29.28
N ARG A 584 -12.02 -0.74 -28.23
CA ARG A 584 -13.11 0.26 -28.09
C ARG A 584 -13.14 1.29 -29.21
N LYS A 585 -11.97 1.75 -29.67
CA LYS A 585 -11.91 2.72 -30.77
C LYS A 585 -12.39 2.12 -32.08
N VAL A 586 -12.05 0.86 -32.33
CA VAL A 586 -12.53 0.13 -33.50
C VAL A 586 -14.03 -0.16 -33.38
N ALA A 587 -14.47 -0.64 -32.21
CA ALA A 587 -15.90 -0.86 -31.94
C ALA A 587 -16.75 0.40 -32.20
N ARG A 588 -16.28 1.58 -31.77
CA ARG A 588 -16.96 2.86 -32.05
C ARG A 588 -17.11 3.11 -33.55
N ARG A 589 -16.05 2.89 -34.35
CA ARG A 589 -16.07 3.11 -35.80
C ARG A 589 -16.98 2.13 -36.53
N ILE A 590 -17.00 0.85 -36.07
CA ILE A 590 -17.92 -0.17 -36.59
C ILE A 590 -19.37 0.20 -36.23
N ALA A 591 -19.64 0.60 -35.00
CA ALA A 591 -20.98 1.05 -34.57
C ALA A 591 -21.46 2.30 -35.33
N ALA A 592 -20.54 3.21 -35.68
CA ALA A 592 -20.82 4.37 -36.54
C ALA A 592 -20.95 4.00 -38.03
N ARG A 593 -20.78 2.72 -38.40
CA ARG A 593 -20.80 2.21 -39.80
C ARG A 593 -19.74 2.87 -40.69
N GLU A 594 -18.63 3.34 -40.11
CA GLU A 594 -17.50 3.91 -40.84
C GLU A 594 -16.64 2.80 -41.48
N ILE A 595 -16.57 1.64 -40.83
CA ILE A 595 -15.78 0.48 -41.22
C ILE A 595 -16.52 -0.82 -40.84
N GLU A 596 -16.24 -1.93 -41.52
CA GLU A 596 -16.75 -3.27 -41.19
C GLU A 596 -15.69 -4.09 -40.42
N THR A 597 -14.44 -3.94 -40.81
CA THR A 597 -13.28 -4.63 -40.21
C THR A 597 -12.09 -3.69 -40.15
N GLN A 598 -11.14 -3.97 -39.26
CA GLN A 598 -9.88 -3.24 -39.18
C GLN A 598 -8.71 -4.14 -38.81
N VAL A 599 -7.64 -4.05 -39.59
CA VAL A 599 -6.33 -4.60 -39.26
C VAL A 599 -5.48 -3.43 -38.73
N ILE A 600 -4.84 -3.59 -37.58
CA ILE A 600 -4.00 -2.60 -36.95
C ILE A 600 -2.54 -2.97 -37.13
N GLY A 601 -1.78 -2.11 -37.83
CA GLY A 601 -0.32 -2.16 -37.96
C GLY A 601 0.38 -1.29 -36.90
N ALA A 602 1.71 -1.32 -36.88
CA ALA A 602 2.50 -0.50 -35.97
C ALA A 602 2.26 1.01 -36.19
N GLU A 603 2.09 1.43 -37.44
CA GLU A 603 1.80 2.81 -37.84
C GLU A 603 0.43 3.31 -37.36
N ASP A 604 -0.53 2.40 -37.14
CA ASP A 604 -1.89 2.74 -36.69
C ASP A 604 -1.98 2.92 -35.17
N VAL A 605 -1.00 2.41 -34.41
CA VAL A 605 -1.03 2.46 -32.95
C VAL A 605 -1.05 3.91 -32.45
N ARG A 606 -0.17 4.76 -32.98
CA ARG A 606 -0.08 6.16 -32.57
C ARG A 606 -1.32 6.99 -32.92
N PRO A 607 -1.92 6.89 -34.11
CA PRO A 607 -3.22 7.53 -34.40
C PRO A 607 -4.35 7.08 -33.46
N LEU A 608 -4.32 5.80 -33.05
CA LEU A 608 -5.36 5.23 -32.20
C LEU A 608 -5.14 5.51 -30.70
N LEU A 609 -3.95 5.29 -30.16
CA LEU A 609 -3.66 5.45 -28.73
C LEU A 609 -3.18 6.86 -28.35
N GLY A 610 -2.76 7.67 -29.34
CA GLY A 610 -2.22 8.98 -29.11
C GLY A 610 -0.70 8.98 -28.94
N ARG A 611 -0.18 10.00 -28.25
CA ARG A 611 1.25 10.15 -28.00
C ARG A 611 1.76 9.01 -27.10
N PRO A 612 2.92 8.39 -27.43
CA PRO A 612 3.58 7.45 -26.52
C PRO A 612 3.78 8.05 -25.13
N HIS A 613 3.53 7.22 -24.11
CA HIS A 613 3.65 7.63 -22.72
C HIS A 613 4.95 7.13 -22.07
N VAL A 614 5.57 6.13 -22.68
CA VAL A 614 6.79 5.51 -22.20
C VAL A 614 7.92 5.88 -23.15
N HIS A 615 8.97 6.46 -22.59
CA HIS A 615 10.24 6.63 -23.26
C HIS A 615 11.22 5.74 -22.52
N PRO A 616 11.45 4.50 -22.99
CA PRO A 616 12.44 3.62 -22.36
C PRO A 616 13.79 4.31 -22.34
N GLU A 617 14.46 4.27 -21.19
CA GLU A 617 15.85 4.66 -21.13
C GLU A 617 16.62 3.73 -22.05
N LYS A 618 17.32 4.30 -23.02
CA LYS A 618 18.14 3.55 -23.96
C LYS A 618 19.59 3.64 -23.53
N MET A 619 20.35 2.61 -23.86
CA MET A 619 21.80 2.61 -23.76
C MET A 619 22.39 3.96 -24.22
N ALA A 620 23.37 4.50 -23.50
CA ALA A 620 24.05 5.71 -23.90
C ALA A 620 24.65 5.54 -25.32
N ARG A 621 24.58 6.59 -26.14
CA ARG A 621 25.07 6.50 -27.54
C ARG A 621 26.57 6.33 -27.63
N GLU A 622 27.30 6.86 -26.66
CA GLU A 622 28.77 6.91 -26.65
C GLU A 622 29.30 6.63 -25.24
N ASP A 623 30.54 6.15 -25.19
CA ASP A 623 31.26 6.01 -23.93
C ASP A 623 31.52 7.37 -23.30
N GLN A 624 31.26 7.54 -22.04
CA GLN A 624 31.39 8.83 -21.35
C GLN A 624 32.24 8.69 -20.08
N VAL A 625 33.02 9.73 -19.80
CA VAL A 625 33.78 9.82 -18.56
C VAL A 625 32.85 10.22 -17.44
N GLY A 626 32.90 9.48 -16.34
CA GLY A 626 32.08 9.73 -15.15
C GLY A 626 30.65 9.23 -15.24
N VAL A 627 30.20 8.59 -16.32
CA VAL A 627 28.83 8.10 -16.49
C VAL A 627 28.81 6.59 -16.54
N ALA A 628 28.22 5.94 -15.52
CA ALA A 628 28.11 4.49 -15.44
C ALA A 628 26.62 4.07 -15.52
N THR A 629 26.35 2.92 -16.16
CA THR A 629 25.01 2.37 -16.27
C THR A 629 24.77 1.33 -15.17
N GLY A 630 23.93 1.67 -14.20
CA GLY A 630 23.44 0.76 -13.17
C GLY A 630 22.12 0.09 -13.56
N MET A 631 21.75 -0.94 -12.85
CA MET A 631 20.46 -1.62 -12.99
C MET A 631 19.67 -1.52 -11.68
N TYR A 632 18.37 -1.30 -11.79
CA TYR A 632 17.46 -1.30 -10.65
C TYR A 632 16.16 -2.03 -10.99
N TYR A 633 15.37 -2.36 -9.98
CA TYR A 633 14.04 -2.90 -10.20
C TYR A 633 13.01 -2.21 -9.31
N THR A 634 11.78 -2.20 -9.79
CA THR A 634 10.60 -1.67 -9.12
C THR A 634 9.46 -2.65 -9.31
N PRO A 635 8.32 -2.46 -8.65
CA PRO A 635 7.11 -3.24 -8.93
C PRO A 635 6.66 -3.18 -10.40
N ALA A 636 7.10 -2.16 -11.14
CA ALA A 636 6.84 -2.05 -12.58
C ALA A 636 7.84 -2.84 -13.45
N GLY A 637 8.87 -3.41 -12.87
CA GLY A 637 9.92 -4.20 -13.55
C GLY A 637 11.31 -3.63 -13.34
N GLY A 638 12.29 -4.29 -13.98
CA GLY A 638 13.67 -3.81 -14.03
C GLY A 638 13.85 -2.72 -15.06
N ASP A 639 14.85 -1.87 -14.85
CA ASP A 639 15.25 -0.82 -15.78
C ASP A 639 16.71 -0.42 -15.54
N ILE A 640 17.29 0.35 -16.46
CA ILE A 640 18.63 0.92 -16.28
C ILE A 640 18.55 2.31 -15.65
N MET A 641 19.61 2.72 -14.99
CA MET A 641 19.82 4.09 -14.50
C MET A 641 21.24 4.55 -14.76
N PHE A 642 21.40 5.81 -15.05
CA PHE A 642 22.71 6.41 -15.14
C PHE A 642 23.17 6.94 -13.78
N VAL A 643 24.44 6.72 -13.48
CA VAL A 643 25.12 7.31 -12.33
C VAL A 643 26.22 8.22 -12.89
N GLU A 644 26.07 9.50 -12.67
CA GLU A 644 26.95 10.53 -13.18
C GLU A 644 27.88 11.06 -12.08
N ALA A 645 29.18 11.06 -12.27
CA ALA A 645 30.17 11.63 -11.37
C ALA A 645 30.93 12.73 -12.07
N SER A 646 30.98 13.91 -11.49
CA SER A 646 31.68 15.08 -12.01
C SER A 646 32.66 15.63 -10.98
N LEU A 647 33.89 15.97 -11.42
CA LEU A 647 34.90 16.54 -10.55
C LEU A 647 34.89 18.07 -10.67
N MET A 648 34.95 18.75 -9.54
CA MET A 648 34.99 20.20 -9.42
C MET A 648 36.23 20.65 -8.62
N ARG A 649 36.64 21.93 -8.75
CA ARG A 649 37.62 22.53 -7.84
C ARG A 649 37.02 22.61 -6.44
N GLY A 650 37.71 22.10 -5.43
CA GLY A 650 37.18 22.09 -4.07
C GLY A 650 38.17 21.61 -3.02
N LYS A 651 37.68 20.94 -1.98
CA LYS A 651 38.49 20.47 -0.84
C LYS A 651 38.29 18.94 -0.59
N GLY A 652 37.82 18.20 -1.59
CA GLY A 652 37.54 16.77 -1.48
C GLY A 652 36.16 16.44 -0.88
N GLU A 653 35.17 17.33 -1.03
CA GLU A 653 33.81 17.11 -0.56
C GLU A 653 33.05 16.21 -1.54
N LEU A 654 32.17 15.35 -0.96
CA LEU A 654 31.26 14.48 -1.70
C LEU A 654 29.85 15.09 -1.69
N ILE A 655 29.36 15.48 -2.85
CA ILE A 655 28.02 16.03 -3.07
C ILE A 655 27.14 14.95 -3.71
N LEU A 656 25.95 14.73 -3.16
CA LEU A 656 25.01 13.71 -3.62
C LEU A 656 23.67 14.34 -3.98
N THR A 657 23.16 14.04 -5.19
CA THR A 657 21.83 14.50 -5.66
C THR A 657 21.09 13.39 -6.42
N GLY A 658 19.75 13.52 -6.60
CA GLY A 658 18.94 12.56 -7.36
C GLY A 658 17.91 11.80 -6.52
N GLN A 659 17.44 12.36 -5.38
CA GLN A 659 16.50 11.73 -4.45
C GLN A 659 16.95 10.33 -3.98
N LEU A 660 18.21 10.23 -3.57
CA LEU A 660 18.79 9.01 -3.05
C LEU A 660 18.28 8.74 -1.63
N GLY A 661 17.85 7.51 -1.37
CA GLY A 661 17.58 7.00 -0.03
C GLY A 661 18.87 6.84 0.79
N ASP A 662 18.76 6.54 2.06
CA ASP A 662 19.90 6.53 2.96
C ASP A 662 20.88 5.41 2.65
N VAL A 663 20.41 4.22 2.25
CA VAL A 663 21.26 3.09 1.84
C VAL A 663 22.06 3.42 0.59
N MET A 664 21.45 4.11 -0.37
CA MET A 664 22.11 4.50 -1.59
C MET A 664 23.16 5.61 -1.38
N LYS A 665 22.90 6.53 -0.42
CA LYS A 665 23.90 7.52 0.02
C LYS A 665 25.09 6.85 0.71
N GLU A 666 24.84 5.79 1.49
CA GLU A 666 25.89 5.00 2.12
C GLU A 666 26.75 4.28 1.08
N SER A 667 26.13 3.67 0.06
CA SER A 667 26.84 3.07 -1.07
C SER A 667 27.74 4.06 -1.82
N ALA A 668 27.26 5.29 -2.02
CA ALA A 668 28.07 6.35 -2.64
C ALA A 668 29.28 6.74 -1.78
N ARG A 669 29.10 6.82 -0.45
CA ARG A 669 30.21 7.08 0.48
C ARG A 669 31.22 5.92 0.49
N ALA A 670 30.74 4.68 0.45
CA ALA A 670 31.59 3.49 0.36
C ALA A 670 32.42 3.50 -0.93
N ALA A 671 31.80 3.82 -2.07
CA ALA A 671 32.49 3.96 -3.36
C ALA A 671 33.60 5.03 -3.33
N TRP A 672 33.29 6.20 -2.76
CA TRP A 672 34.26 7.28 -2.59
C TRP A 672 35.41 6.87 -1.65
N THR A 673 35.10 6.24 -0.53
CA THR A 673 36.09 5.78 0.43
C THR A 673 37.01 4.73 -0.19
N PHE A 674 36.44 3.75 -0.93
CA PHE A 674 37.20 2.73 -1.64
C PHE A 674 38.17 3.36 -2.65
N ALA A 675 37.68 4.27 -3.51
CA ALA A 675 38.52 4.93 -4.50
C ALA A 675 39.70 5.67 -3.85
N ARG A 676 39.45 6.34 -2.72
CA ARG A 676 40.48 7.10 -2.00
C ARG A 676 41.48 6.18 -1.28
N SER A 677 41.03 5.11 -0.64
CA SER A 677 41.92 4.19 0.09
C SER A 677 42.72 3.27 -0.84
N HIS A 678 42.26 3.07 -2.09
CA HIS A 678 42.87 2.18 -3.06
C HIS A 678 43.38 2.95 -4.31
N ALA A 679 43.68 4.24 -4.16
CA ALA A 679 44.16 5.09 -5.25
C ALA A 679 45.34 4.50 -6.03
N PRO A 680 46.39 3.92 -5.40
CA PRO A 680 47.51 3.28 -6.13
C PRO A 680 47.11 2.04 -6.92
N LEU A 681 46.10 1.30 -6.46
CA LEU A 681 45.53 0.16 -7.16
C LEU A 681 44.77 0.59 -8.43
N LEU A 682 44.08 1.74 -8.34
CA LEU A 682 43.30 2.32 -9.42
C LEU A 682 44.11 3.18 -10.37
N GLY A 683 45.39 3.34 -10.13
CA GLY A 683 46.25 4.23 -10.93
C GLY A 683 45.85 5.71 -10.87
N ILE A 684 45.21 6.13 -9.76
CA ILE A 684 44.71 7.50 -9.57
C ILE A 684 45.71 8.29 -8.71
N HIS A 685 46.03 9.50 -9.10
CA HIS A 685 46.89 10.38 -8.34
C HIS A 685 46.20 10.95 -7.10
N GLU A 686 46.88 11.02 -5.96
CA GLU A 686 46.31 11.53 -4.70
C GLU A 686 45.76 12.96 -4.82
N ARG A 687 46.33 13.81 -5.68
CA ARG A 687 45.85 15.17 -5.94
C ARG A 687 44.44 15.24 -6.50
N GLU A 688 43.93 14.19 -7.16
CA GLU A 688 42.58 14.17 -7.70
C GLU A 688 41.55 14.12 -6.56
N PHE A 689 41.91 13.63 -5.36
CA PHE A 689 41.05 13.59 -4.18
C PHE A 689 40.98 14.91 -3.39
N GLU A 690 41.75 15.94 -3.80
CA GLU A 690 41.61 17.32 -3.29
C GLU A 690 40.47 18.06 -3.99
N ARG A 691 39.93 17.50 -5.09
CA ARG A 691 38.80 18.03 -5.85
C ARG A 691 37.46 17.53 -5.23
N ASP A 692 36.45 18.37 -5.28
CA ASP A 692 35.09 17.96 -4.91
C ASP A 692 34.50 17.05 -5.99
N ILE A 693 33.77 16.05 -5.59
CA ILE A 693 33.07 15.17 -6.49
C ILE A 693 31.56 15.27 -6.27
N HIS A 694 30.82 15.45 -7.35
CA HIS A 694 29.36 15.46 -7.36
C HIS A 694 28.87 14.19 -8.04
N ILE A 695 28.15 13.34 -7.29
CA ILE A 695 27.45 12.17 -7.82
C ILE A 695 25.98 12.52 -7.97
N HIS A 696 25.49 12.40 -9.19
CA HIS A 696 24.09 12.63 -9.55
C HIS A 696 23.48 11.38 -10.16
N VAL A 697 22.26 11.04 -9.71
CA VAL A 697 21.48 9.97 -10.34
C VAL A 697 20.22 10.61 -10.93
N PRO A 698 20.13 10.78 -12.25
CA PRO A 698 18.99 11.39 -12.94
C PRO A 698 17.65 10.70 -12.63
N ALA A 699 16.54 11.23 -13.18
CA ALA A 699 15.17 10.77 -12.94
C ALA A 699 14.71 10.96 -11.48
N GLY A 700 14.82 12.21 -10.96
CA GLY A 700 14.45 12.60 -9.60
C GLY A 700 12.95 12.41 -9.23
N ALA A 701 12.08 12.07 -10.18
CA ALA A 701 10.69 11.76 -9.93
C ALA A 701 10.47 10.37 -9.27
N ILE A 702 11.48 9.49 -9.30
CA ILE A 702 11.41 8.13 -8.73
C ILE A 702 12.37 8.06 -7.55
N PRO A 703 11.89 7.89 -6.31
CA PRO A 703 12.75 7.64 -5.17
C PRO A 703 13.57 6.36 -5.40
N LYS A 704 14.88 6.43 -5.13
CA LYS A 704 15.80 5.31 -5.32
C LYS A 704 16.46 4.99 -4.00
N ASP A 705 16.40 3.73 -3.60
CA ASP A 705 17.13 3.23 -2.43
C ASP A 705 17.56 1.79 -2.66
N GLY A 706 18.68 1.42 -2.07
CA GLY A 706 19.22 0.07 -2.11
C GLY A 706 20.75 0.03 -2.32
N PRO A 707 21.40 -1.05 -1.85
CA PRO A 707 22.85 -1.18 -1.89
C PRO A 707 23.37 -1.60 -3.27
N SER A 708 22.53 -2.10 -4.16
CA SER A 708 22.92 -2.74 -5.44
C SER A 708 23.51 -1.81 -6.51
N ALA A 709 23.50 -0.49 -6.28
CA ALA A 709 24.14 0.49 -7.16
C ALA A 709 25.65 0.68 -6.85
N GLY A 710 26.21 -0.03 -5.89
CA GLY A 710 27.59 0.16 -5.42
C GLY A 710 28.64 0.07 -6.52
N ILE A 711 28.57 -0.95 -7.39
CA ILE A 711 29.50 -1.10 -8.52
C ILE A 711 29.36 0.10 -9.47
N ALA A 712 28.14 0.52 -9.82
CA ALA A 712 27.92 1.63 -10.75
C ALA A 712 28.45 2.96 -10.18
N MET A 713 28.25 3.21 -8.89
CA MET A 713 28.80 4.38 -8.21
C MET A 713 30.33 4.36 -8.18
N ALA A 714 30.93 3.22 -7.88
CA ALA A 714 32.38 3.08 -7.88
C ALA A 714 32.96 3.21 -9.29
N SER A 715 32.30 2.67 -10.31
CA SER A 715 32.75 2.82 -11.71
C SER A 715 32.65 4.26 -12.19
N SER A 716 31.57 5.00 -11.87
CA SER A 716 31.46 6.41 -12.22
C SER A 716 32.51 7.28 -11.52
N VAL A 717 32.78 7.03 -10.24
CA VAL A 717 33.79 7.70 -9.44
C VAL A 717 35.19 7.41 -9.98
N ALA A 718 35.55 6.13 -10.22
CA ALA A 718 36.84 5.73 -10.76
C ALA A 718 37.06 6.28 -12.17
N SER A 719 36.00 6.30 -13.00
CA SER A 719 36.01 6.92 -14.33
C SER A 719 36.30 8.41 -14.27
N ALA A 720 35.60 9.15 -13.42
CA ALA A 720 35.78 10.59 -13.26
C ALA A 720 37.21 10.93 -12.78
N LEU A 721 37.72 10.16 -11.80
CA LEU A 721 39.07 10.38 -11.23
C LEU A 721 40.21 9.98 -12.19
N SER A 722 40.03 8.90 -12.96
CA SER A 722 41.03 8.41 -13.91
C SER A 722 40.97 9.09 -15.30
N GLY A 723 39.88 9.82 -15.58
CA GLY A 723 39.63 10.39 -16.91
C GLY A 723 39.32 9.34 -17.99
N ARG A 724 39.04 8.09 -17.62
CA ARG A 724 38.70 6.98 -18.53
C ARG A 724 37.20 6.83 -18.67
N ALA A 725 36.72 6.68 -19.89
CA ALA A 725 35.29 6.51 -20.16
C ALA A 725 34.80 5.16 -19.70
N VAL A 726 33.59 5.14 -19.13
CA VAL A 726 32.84 3.90 -18.91
C VAL A 726 32.27 3.42 -20.24
N ARG A 727 32.27 2.12 -20.45
CA ARG A 727 31.70 1.51 -21.65
C ARG A 727 30.16 1.67 -21.62
N ASN A 728 29.62 2.12 -22.74
CA ASN A 728 28.17 2.33 -22.88
C ASN A 728 27.37 1.02 -23.04
N ASP A 729 28.02 -0.05 -23.54
CA ASP A 729 27.44 -1.37 -23.78
C ASP A 729 27.37 -2.24 -22.51
N VAL A 730 27.82 -1.75 -21.35
CA VAL A 730 27.90 -2.46 -20.08
C VAL A 730 26.93 -1.88 -19.05
N ALA A 731 26.06 -2.70 -18.49
CA ALA A 731 25.33 -2.38 -17.28
C ALA A 731 25.84 -3.21 -16.08
N MET A 732 25.67 -2.70 -14.89
CA MET A 732 26.23 -3.31 -13.71
C MET A 732 25.31 -3.24 -12.50
N THR A 733 25.39 -4.26 -11.63
CA THR A 733 24.72 -4.30 -10.34
C THR A 733 25.56 -5.06 -9.32
N GLY A 734 25.55 -4.64 -8.09
CA GLY A 734 26.26 -5.29 -6.98
C GLY A 734 26.47 -4.33 -5.82
N GLU A 735 26.42 -4.88 -4.62
CA GLU A 735 26.81 -4.17 -3.41
C GLU A 735 28.32 -4.23 -3.25
N ILE A 736 28.93 -3.20 -2.69
CA ILE A 736 30.39 -3.13 -2.49
C ILE A 736 30.74 -2.96 -1.02
N THR A 737 31.84 -3.58 -0.61
CA THR A 737 32.44 -3.35 0.70
C THR A 737 33.59 -2.34 0.62
N LEU A 738 34.02 -1.78 1.74
CA LEU A 738 35.18 -0.89 1.81
C LEU A 738 36.50 -1.58 1.42
N SER A 739 36.57 -2.90 1.50
CA SER A 739 37.72 -3.70 1.04
C SER A 739 37.67 -4.05 -0.46
N GLY A 740 36.62 -3.64 -1.17
CA GLY A 740 36.47 -3.87 -2.60
C GLY A 740 35.89 -5.24 -2.96
N ARG A 741 35.30 -5.99 -2.02
CA ARG A 741 34.52 -7.19 -2.35
C ARG A 741 33.18 -6.78 -2.92
N VAL A 742 32.69 -7.59 -3.84
CA VAL A 742 31.35 -7.46 -4.42
C VAL A 742 30.43 -8.48 -3.73
N LEU A 743 29.31 -8.01 -3.23
CA LEU A 743 28.34 -8.82 -2.50
C LEU A 743 27.08 -9.09 -3.35
N PRO A 744 26.40 -10.23 -3.12
CA PRO A 744 25.20 -10.61 -3.85
C PRO A 744 24.03 -9.64 -3.63
N ILE A 745 23.12 -9.61 -4.62
CA ILE A 745 21.97 -8.72 -4.64
C ILE A 745 20.70 -9.49 -5.02
N GLY A 746 19.54 -8.92 -4.70
CA GLY A 746 18.24 -9.48 -5.09
C GLY A 746 17.68 -8.92 -6.40
N GLY A 747 16.74 -9.65 -7.02
CA GLY A 747 16.01 -9.24 -8.20
C GLY A 747 16.87 -9.20 -9.47
N LEU A 748 17.81 -10.15 -9.60
CA LEU A 748 18.73 -10.19 -10.75
C LEU A 748 17.99 -10.38 -12.06
N LYS A 749 17.01 -11.30 -12.11
CA LYS A 749 16.22 -11.58 -13.31
C LYS A 749 15.55 -10.33 -13.87
N GLU A 750 14.85 -9.58 -13.02
CA GLU A 750 14.15 -8.35 -13.42
C GLU A 750 15.13 -7.29 -13.93
N LYS A 751 16.27 -7.14 -13.26
CA LYS A 751 17.32 -6.19 -13.64
C LYS A 751 17.91 -6.52 -15.01
N ILE A 752 18.21 -7.78 -15.26
CA ILE A 752 18.72 -8.24 -16.56
C ILE A 752 17.71 -7.99 -17.66
N LEU A 753 16.43 -8.36 -17.47
CA LEU A 753 15.37 -8.10 -18.44
C LEU A 753 15.22 -6.58 -18.74
N GLY A 754 15.44 -5.73 -17.74
CA GLY A 754 15.46 -4.28 -17.93
C GLY A 754 16.63 -3.81 -18.78
N ALA A 755 17.81 -4.37 -18.56
CA ALA A 755 19.03 -4.03 -19.29
C ALA A 755 18.95 -4.49 -20.77
N VAL A 756 18.45 -5.70 -21.02
CA VAL A 756 18.20 -6.23 -22.37
C VAL A 756 17.27 -5.31 -23.17
N ARG A 757 16.15 -4.89 -22.55
CA ARG A 757 15.23 -3.92 -23.17
C ARG A 757 15.88 -2.59 -23.52
N ALA A 758 16.84 -2.15 -22.72
CA ALA A 758 17.59 -0.91 -22.98
C ALA A 758 18.65 -1.07 -24.08
N GLY A 759 18.87 -2.30 -24.58
CA GLY A 759 19.85 -2.62 -25.61
C GLY A 759 21.25 -2.89 -25.08
N ILE A 760 21.39 -3.16 -23.78
CA ILE A 760 22.66 -3.53 -23.15
C ILE A 760 23.00 -4.97 -23.53
N THR A 761 24.24 -5.20 -23.93
CA THR A 761 24.74 -6.53 -24.37
C THR A 761 25.67 -7.18 -23.35
N ARG A 762 26.20 -6.44 -22.40
CA ARG A 762 27.16 -6.92 -21.40
C ARG A 762 26.70 -6.53 -20.00
N ILE A 763 26.67 -7.50 -19.10
CA ILE A 763 26.12 -7.30 -17.75
C ILE A 763 27.12 -7.78 -16.70
N VAL A 764 27.53 -6.88 -15.81
CA VAL A 764 28.40 -7.19 -14.66
C VAL A 764 27.54 -7.49 -13.45
N ILE A 765 27.73 -8.68 -12.86
CA ILE A 765 27.00 -9.17 -11.68
C ILE A 765 27.99 -9.67 -10.61
N PRO A 766 27.55 -9.75 -9.34
CA PRO A 766 28.33 -10.46 -8.31
C PRO A 766 28.51 -11.93 -8.67
N SER A 767 29.69 -12.49 -8.40
CA SER A 767 29.96 -13.93 -8.63
C SER A 767 29.00 -14.85 -7.89
N ASP A 768 28.56 -14.45 -6.69
CA ASP A 768 27.64 -15.23 -5.85
C ASP A 768 26.21 -15.27 -6.42
N ASN A 769 25.88 -14.38 -7.38
CA ASN A 769 24.61 -14.41 -8.12
C ASN A 769 24.67 -15.22 -9.44
N ALA A 770 25.80 -15.87 -9.74
CA ALA A 770 25.88 -16.68 -10.98
C ALA A 770 24.81 -17.81 -11.04
N PRO A 771 24.44 -18.49 -9.95
CA PRO A 771 23.35 -19.48 -9.98
C PRO A 771 21.99 -18.87 -10.37
N ASP A 772 21.71 -17.60 -10.06
CA ASP A 772 20.43 -16.93 -10.39
C ASP A 772 20.22 -16.78 -11.90
N LEU A 773 21.28 -17.00 -12.71
CA LEU A 773 21.17 -17.01 -14.18
C LEU A 773 20.39 -18.21 -14.73
N GLU A 774 20.22 -19.26 -13.95
CA GLU A 774 19.40 -20.41 -14.32
C GLU A 774 17.92 -20.03 -14.43
N ASP A 775 17.50 -18.98 -13.71
CA ASP A 775 16.12 -18.45 -13.78
C ASP A 775 15.80 -17.70 -15.09
N LEU A 776 16.81 -17.39 -15.90
CA LEU A 776 16.64 -16.73 -17.20
C LEU A 776 16.35 -17.74 -18.30
N SER A 777 15.45 -17.37 -19.23
CA SER A 777 15.23 -18.16 -20.42
C SER A 777 16.49 -18.26 -21.30
N GLN A 778 16.63 -19.36 -22.05
CA GLN A 778 17.78 -19.55 -22.93
C GLN A 778 17.93 -18.41 -23.94
N GLU A 779 16.82 -17.90 -24.46
CA GLU A 779 16.80 -16.79 -25.42
C GLU A 779 17.48 -15.54 -24.85
N VAL A 780 17.15 -15.16 -23.61
CA VAL A 780 17.76 -14.01 -22.93
C VAL A 780 19.24 -14.25 -22.65
N ARG A 781 19.63 -15.49 -22.30
CA ARG A 781 21.03 -15.85 -22.06
C ARG A 781 21.88 -15.77 -23.33
N ASP A 782 21.29 -16.07 -24.48
CA ASP A 782 21.98 -16.01 -25.77
C ASP A 782 22.15 -14.56 -26.29
N GLU A 783 21.35 -13.61 -25.81
CA GLU A 783 21.43 -12.19 -26.19
C GLU A 783 22.47 -11.37 -25.41
N ILE A 784 22.98 -11.88 -24.28
CA ILE A 784 23.85 -11.13 -23.37
C ILE A 784 25.12 -11.85 -22.99
N GLU A 785 26.21 -11.09 -22.81
CA GLU A 785 27.42 -11.57 -22.16
C GLU A 785 27.38 -11.21 -20.68
N VAL A 786 27.21 -12.21 -19.81
CA VAL A 786 27.21 -12.00 -18.35
C VAL A 786 28.62 -12.18 -17.80
N LEU A 787 29.06 -11.21 -17.00
CA LEU A 787 30.41 -11.11 -16.44
C LEU A 787 30.33 -11.16 -14.90
N PRO A 788 30.45 -12.37 -14.30
CA PRO A 788 30.50 -12.51 -12.85
C PRO A 788 31.83 -11.95 -12.31
N VAL A 789 31.74 -11.11 -11.26
CA VAL A 789 32.90 -10.52 -10.60
C VAL A 789 32.86 -10.72 -9.09
N ALA A 790 34.00 -11.02 -8.47
CA ALA A 790 34.15 -11.14 -7.02
C ALA A 790 34.68 -9.86 -6.37
N THR A 791 35.41 -9.06 -7.13
CA THR A 791 36.07 -7.84 -6.66
C THR A 791 35.74 -6.63 -7.52
N LEU A 792 35.79 -5.46 -6.89
CA LEU A 792 35.56 -4.19 -7.60
C LEU A 792 36.66 -3.91 -8.64
N ALA A 793 37.89 -4.41 -8.41
CA ALA A 793 38.98 -4.27 -9.40
C ALA A 793 38.67 -5.04 -10.69
N GLU A 794 38.12 -6.26 -10.60
CA GLU A 794 37.62 -7.03 -11.74
C GLU A 794 36.47 -6.29 -12.46
N ALA A 795 35.52 -5.74 -11.69
CA ALA A 795 34.42 -4.96 -12.24
C ALA A 795 34.94 -3.74 -13.04
N LEU A 796 35.87 -2.98 -12.48
CA LEU A 796 36.45 -1.82 -13.11
C LEU A 796 37.26 -2.14 -14.38
N ALA A 797 37.98 -3.28 -14.38
CA ALA A 797 38.72 -3.75 -15.57
C ALA A 797 37.78 -4.03 -16.75
N VAL A 798 36.56 -4.44 -16.50
CA VAL A 798 35.55 -4.74 -17.54
C VAL A 798 34.76 -3.50 -17.95
N THR A 799 34.47 -2.61 -17.00
CA THR A 799 33.59 -1.46 -17.23
C THR A 799 34.28 -0.24 -17.79
N LEU A 800 35.59 -0.02 -17.49
CA LEU A 800 36.37 1.10 -17.99
C LEU A 800 37.04 0.75 -19.32
N ARG A 801 37.12 1.73 -20.24
CA ARG A 801 37.82 1.56 -21.49
C ARG A 801 39.33 1.48 -21.26
N ASP A 802 39.96 0.60 -22.03
CA ASP A 802 41.40 0.36 -22.00
C ASP A 802 41.97 -0.01 -20.63
N ALA A 803 41.10 -0.50 -19.74
CA ALA A 803 41.50 -1.01 -18.44
C ALA A 803 41.73 -2.53 -18.48
N ALA A 804 42.80 -2.98 -17.85
CA ALA A 804 43.11 -4.40 -17.65
C ALA A 804 43.60 -4.62 -16.21
N LEU A 805 43.34 -5.81 -15.67
CA LEU A 805 43.80 -6.19 -14.34
C LEU A 805 45.08 -7.01 -14.46
N GLU A 806 46.22 -6.44 -14.13
CA GLU A 806 47.53 -7.11 -14.18
C GLU A 806 48.16 -7.13 -12.79
N ASN A 807 48.51 -8.34 -12.30
CA ASN A 807 49.10 -8.52 -10.97
C ASN A 807 48.29 -7.85 -9.82
N GLY A 808 46.97 -7.85 -9.92
CA GLY A 808 46.08 -7.24 -8.93
C GLY A 808 46.03 -5.70 -8.98
N ARG A 809 46.56 -5.05 -10.03
CA ARG A 809 46.46 -3.60 -10.24
C ARG A 809 45.78 -3.32 -11.57
N LEU A 810 44.99 -2.24 -11.60
CA LEU A 810 44.43 -1.74 -12.84
C LEU A 810 45.53 -1.03 -13.65
N THR A 811 45.74 -1.51 -14.87
CA THR A 811 46.61 -0.90 -15.85
C THR A 811 45.77 -0.34 -16.99
N TYR A 812 46.16 0.74 -17.57
CA TYR A 812 45.42 1.41 -18.64
C TYR A 812 46.24 1.43 -19.92
N GLY A 813 45.79 0.80 -20.98
CA GLY A 813 46.35 0.86 -22.33
C GLY A 813 46.00 2.17 -23.01
N GLY A 814 47.02 2.84 -23.63
CA GLY A 814 46.85 4.13 -24.33
C GLY A 814 47.02 5.38 -23.47
N ALA A 815 47.50 6.48 -24.05
CA ALA A 815 47.63 7.76 -23.34
C ALA A 815 46.27 8.28 -22.89
N ALA A 816 46.17 8.70 -21.60
CA ALA A 816 45.01 9.45 -21.13
C ALA A 816 44.78 10.66 -22.05
N ARG A 817 43.58 10.89 -22.53
CA ARG A 817 43.25 12.15 -23.20
C ARG A 817 43.46 13.26 -22.17
N ASP A 818 44.51 14.06 -22.36
CA ASP A 818 44.75 15.28 -21.59
C ASP A 818 43.44 16.10 -21.62
N SER A 819 42.79 16.21 -20.48
CA SER A 819 41.68 17.13 -20.30
C SER A 819 42.21 18.55 -20.42
N GLY A 820 42.07 19.09 -21.63
CA GLY A 820 42.48 20.36 -22.17
C GLY A 820 42.94 21.41 -21.17
N SER A 821 44.23 21.71 -21.26
CA SER A 821 44.70 23.07 -21.02
C SER A 821 44.00 23.99 -22.03
N ALA A 822 42.97 24.70 -21.60
CA ALA A 822 42.50 25.87 -22.30
C ALA A 822 43.72 26.86 -22.36
N ARG A 823 44.37 26.91 -23.49
CA ARG A 823 45.32 27.98 -23.79
C ARG A 823 44.53 29.28 -23.82
N ASP A 824 44.85 30.09 -22.84
CA ASP A 824 44.54 31.51 -22.80
C ASP A 824 45.22 32.18 -24.00
N THR A 825 44.56 32.26 -25.13
CA THR A 825 44.93 33.16 -26.21
C THR A 825 44.08 34.40 -26.04
N GLY A 826 44.70 35.36 -25.30
CA GLY A 826 44.29 36.75 -25.36
C GLY A 826 44.45 37.27 -26.77
N GLU A 827 43.34 37.56 -27.44
CA GLU A 827 43.28 38.54 -28.52
C GLU A 827 42.17 39.53 -28.22
N SER A 828 42.68 40.70 -27.81
CA SER A 828 41.95 41.94 -27.78
C SER A 828 41.60 42.38 -29.20
N THR A 829 40.31 42.60 -29.47
CA THR A 829 39.93 43.46 -30.63
C THR A 829 38.94 44.53 -30.16
N PRO A 830 39.19 45.81 -30.55
CA PRO A 830 38.29 46.90 -30.20
C PRO A 830 37.24 47.14 -31.29
N GLN A 831 36.04 47.34 -30.94
CA GLN A 831 34.99 48.28 -31.29
C GLN A 831 33.60 47.74 -31.03
#